data_1dd357caae0bbb43d4c5db1b23817dc7
#
_entry.id   1dd357caae0bbb43d4c5db1b23817dc7
#
_cell.length_a   1.000
_cell.length_b   1.000
_cell.length_c   1.000
_cell.angle_alpha   90.00
_cell.angle_beta   90.00
_cell.angle_gamma   90.00
#
_symmetry.space_group_name_H-M   'P 1'
#
loop_
_entity.id
_entity.type
_entity.pdbx_description
1 polymer ?
#
loop_
_entity_poly.entity_id
_entity_poly.type
_entity_poly.pdbx_seq_one_letter_code
_entity_poly.pdbx_strand_id
1 'polypeptide(L)'
;MVVKKIACFIRPLVRFALAAMAMGCGLALAQVVQLNSSGGTSASDGLRIYIDASSKMQVTRWNGAASGQQLFDPSYTPLTSLMRLDNGIYLRANGTTYGAQHDVGTPDFLIANNYSTRTISGPTPANPVANGVVQTANASYGITNGPQISVEYRYTRPYDFVTLNVTLTIPNGYAVSAGNPVRYYHAIDTYLGGSDNGCGVSYLDANGNRVVGTYPPPSGTSCPSTTSVPSGVTIVESFRERSGQQFSKYCVAGFQDFWDMSSPWTNCAILNPNGLTTGVTSTYQDTGVAIQYDFTAAGTYTFSYDLVIGSPAVPPYDHLELRYTAGGNLCPMNVTVLGCSSSTVPCPAGSELNANLSGTLTSSGGGGVTWTPSTGNFSIASGSPTTSVTAQPLSPGGTITLGATNLSSVPLNGVKCWNGSSATCTLTLPNIGCFASDLDACSNLTGSPGRCAATGNRLYTKVVGQAMSFDLVALAGSPKAVDTSFNSGAGNPVSVDLVSSTGTTINATTRCPTTAPTTVSGVSAQTIAFTSGRPATATTYTVPAGQNTRALRNVWVRFSQGAGGTFCSNDRFAIRPAGFTLITSSDANADVTGVSAAATPIIKAGAAFSLTANTGTPGYDGTPGVSPTLIEWVGMPVRVGTLAGSFTGTASVLTGDGASGPAFTYDEVGYFRFQPYGVYDATFTGAYQDASDTVCVNTTPNDFANTPNAAGKVGCKFGNTAASNYFGRFYPDRFTTTVTHACVPGSFTYSGQPFTVQVMALNVAGATTMNYHGTTAVPFSKVTTLSAWESNGPTANPGPGSFTAGSSIAATLFANGVATTALPTYQFTAANTIPTDVRVRAIDAEGVTSATTQEGKTKLYSGRLLLSNTYGSELLPLAVPARVQYWSANGWMNNVADTCTTLTVPTSANNGLTNTLRTKTTATLPSPLVAGDSRLRLSAPGAGNAGLVDVSGAILRGANTWLTLPAPTARACFGSCGPRSSVIYFRERF
;
A
#
# COMPACT_ATOMS: atom_id res chain seq x y z
N MET A 1 37.11 -11.42 -54.31
CA MET A 1 37.06 -10.37 -53.27
C MET A 1 35.63 -10.09 -52.77
N VAL A 2 34.70 -10.96 -53.09
CA VAL A 2 33.26 -10.81 -52.71
C VAL A 2 32.82 -11.83 -51.64
N VAL A 3 33.60 -12.89 -51.42
CA VAL A 3 33.24 -13.96 -50.47
C VAL A 3 33.68 -13.67 -49.02
N LYS A 4 34.55 -12.70 -48.74
CA LYS A 4 34.99 -12.35 -47.36
C LYS A 4 34.11 -11.30 -46.66
N LYS A 5 33.13 -10.67 -47.35
CA LYS A 5 32.21 -9.70 -46.67
C LYS A 5 30.89 -10.29 -46.19
N ILE A 6 30.55 -11.53 -46.59
CA ILE A 6 29.31 -12.18 -46.15
C ILE A 6 29.50 -12.91 -44.79
N ALA A 7 30.72 -13.31 -44.47
CA ALA A 7 31.00 -13.99 -43.21
C ALA A 7 31.02 -13.06 -41.98
N CYS A 8 31.03 -11.73 -42.15
CA CYS A 8 31.05 -10.76 -41.02
C CYS A 8 29.66 -10.29 -40.61
N PHE A 9 28.62 -10.53 -41.44
CA PHE A 9 27.23 -10.18 -41.11
C PHE A 9 26.41 -11.30 -40.49
N ILE A 10 26.89 -12.55 -40.56
CA ILE A 10 26.16 -13.70 -39.98
C ILE A 10 26.54 -13.95 -38.52
N ARG A 11 27.71 -13.50 -38.06
CA ARG A 11 28.12 -13.68 -36.67
C ARG A 11 27.31 -12.84 -35.62
N PRO A 12 26.87 -11.61 -35.88
CA PRO A 12 26.01 -10.91 -34.92
C PRO A 12 24.54 -11.44 -34.92
N LEU A 13 24.03 -11.96 -36.04
CA LEU A 13 22.66 -12.50 -36.08
C LEU A 13 22.55 -13.85 -35.34
N VAL A 14 23.57 -14.71 -35.40
CA VAL A 14 23.58 -15.98 -34.66
C VAL A 14 23.77 -15.75 -33.16
N ARG A 15 24.49 -14.72 -32.75
CA ARG A 15 24.57 -14.32 -31.33
C ARG A 15 23.28 -13.64 -30.83
N PHE A 16 22.55 -12.95 -31.69
CA PHE A 16 21.22 -12.40 -31.33
C PHE A 16 20.15 -13.51 -31.32
N ALA A 17 20.23 -14.50 -32.21
CA ALA A 17 19.29 -15.63 -32.18
C ALA A 17 19.57 -16.58 -31.01
N LEU A 18 20.84 -16.78 -30.59
CA LEU A 18 21.15 -17.53 -29.37
C LEU A 18 20.80 -16.75 -28.09
N ALA A 19 20.89 -15.42 -28.10
CA ALA A 19 20.40 -14.60 -26.97
C ALA A 19 18.86 -14.52 -26.94
N ALA A 20 18.18 -14.56 -28.12
CA ALA A 20 16.74 -14.63 -28.20
C ALA A 20 16.18 -16.04 -27.92
N MET A 21 16.93 -17.12 -28.21
CA MET A 21 16.56 -18.48 -27.80
C MET A 21 16.88 -18.75 -26.33
N ALA A 22 17.84 -18.07 -25.72
CA ALA A 22 18.06 -18.12 -24.27
C ALA A 22 16.98 -17.36 -23.48
N MET A 23 16.22 -16.46 -24.11
CA MET A 23 15.04 -15.81 -23.50
C MET A 23 13.74 -16.59 -23.69
N GLY A 24 13.73 -17.70 -24.42
CA GLY A 24 12.56 -18.52 -24.72
C GLY A 24 12.47 -19.85 -23.97
N CYS A 25 13.50 -20.26 -23.24
CA CYS A 25 13.45 -21.41 -22.34
C CYS A 25 13.62 -20.90 -20.92
N GLY A 26 12.50 -20.56 -20.28
CA GLY A 26 12.45 -20.07 -18.91
C GLY A 26 12.85 -21.10 -17.87
N LEU A 27 14.15 -21.28 -17.68
CA LEU A 27 14.71 -21.48 -16.35
C LEU A 27 14.96 -20.06 -15.82
N ALA A 28 14.02 -19.54 -15.01
CA ALA A 28 14.27 -18.34 -14.23
C ALA A 28 15.48 -18.66 -13.32
N LEU A 29 16.66 -18.22 -13.71
CA LEU A 29 17.80 -18.16 -12.82
C LEU A 29 17.33 -17.33 -11.63
N ALA A 30 17.42 -17.87 -10.43
CA ALA A 30 17.05 -17.17 -9.22
C ALA A 30 17.82 -15.84 -9.20
N GLN A 31 17.10 -14.72 -9.27
CA GLN A 31 17.71 -13.40 -9.27
C GLN A 31 18.39 -13.19 -7.92
N VAL A 32 19.70 -13.06 -7.88
CA VAL A 32 20.48 -12.77 -6.68
C VAL A 32 20.87 -11.29 -6.71
N VAL A 33 20.57 -10.58 -5.63
CA VAL A 33 20.97 -9.19 -5.41
C VAL A 33 22.13 -9.15 -4.45
N GLN A 34 23.07 -8.24 -4.67
CA GLN A 34 24.22 -8.04 -3.82
C GLN A 34 24.24 -6.63 -3.23
N LEU A 35 24.38 -6.54 -1.89
CA LEU A 35 24.68 -5.29 -1.19
C LEU A 35 26.14 -5.28 -0.78
N ASN A 36 26.80 -4.11 -0.88
CA ASN A 36 28.19 -3.88 -0.55
C ASN A 36 29.14 -4.91 -1.19
N SER A 37 29.28 -4.86 -2.48
CA SER A 37 30.12 -5.82 -3.26
C SER A 37 31.60 -5.85 -2.85
N SER A 38 32.10 -4.81 -2.21
CA SER A 38 33.47 -4.70 -1.68
C SER A 38 33.62 -5.08 -0.22
N GLY A 39 32.55 -5.47 0.48
CA GLY A 39 32.56 -5.84 1.88
C GLY A 39 33.12 -7.24 2.14
N GLY A 40 33.40 -7.53 3.41
CA GLY A 40 33.87 -8.84 3.88
C GLY A 40 35.30 -9.21 3.53
N THR A 41 36.12 -8.24 3.14
CA THR A 41 37.53 -8.45 2.73
C THR A 41 38.56 -7.80 3.66
N SER A 42 38.11 -6.87 4.52
CA SER A 42 38.92 -6.18 5.53
C SER A 42 38.10 -5.81 6.75
N ALA A 43 38.78 -5.48 7.85
CA ALA A 43 38.12 -5.09 9.11
C ALA A 43 37.26 -3.81 9.02
N SER A 44 37.41 -2.98 7.99
CA SER A 44 36.77 -1.68 7.85
C SER A 44 35.78 -1.59 6.69
N ASP A 45 35.51 -2.69 5.98
CA ASP A 45 34.65 -2.68 4.79
C ASP A 45 33.24 -3.24 5.02
N GLY A 46 32.96 -3.70 6.26
CA GLY A 46 31.64 -4.17 6.68
C GLY A 46 31.21 -5.50 6.07
N LEU A 47 29.93 -5.70 5.98
CA LEU A 47 29.34 -6.92 5.45
C LEU A 47 29.25 -6.89 3.93
N ARG A 48 29.39 -8.05 3.30
CA ARG A 48 28.97 -8.32 1.93
C ARG A 48 27.76 -9.25 1.99
N ILE A 49 26.66 -8.84 1.37
CA ILE A 49 25.36 -9.50 1.54
C ILE A 49 24.82 -9.90 0.18
N TYR A 50 24.46 -11.16 0.04
CA TYR A 50 23.73 -11.68 -1.12
C TYR A 50 22.34 -12.10 -0.68
N ILE A 51 21.35 -11.81 -1.50
CA ILE A 51 19.94 -12.13 -1.22
C ILE A 51 19.32 -12.63 -2.51
N ASP A 52 18.60 -13.75 -2.46
CA ASP A 52 17.88 -14.28 -3.61
C ASP A 52 16.35 -14.00 -3.55
N ALA A 53 15.69 -14.27 -4.64
CA ALA A 53 14.23 -14.11 -4.75
C ALA A 53 13.44 -15.09 -3.85
N SER A 54 14.09 -16.04 -3.18
CA SER A 54 13.47 -16.99 -2.25
C SER A 54 13.65 -16.60 -0.78
N SER A 55 14.17 -15.40 -0.50
CA SER A 55 14.55 -14.88 0.82
C SER A 55 15.80 -15.49 1.47
N LYS A 56 16.53 -16.28 0.75
CA LYS A 56 17.79 -16.82 1.25
C LYS A 56 18.89 -15.76 1.20
N MET A 57 19.74 -15.75 2.20
CA MET A 57 20.82 -14.79 2.34
C MET A 57 22.16 -15.52 2.54
N GLN A 58 23.23 -14.95 1.96
CA GLN A 58 24.61 -15.24 2.35
C GLN A 58 25.27 -13.94 2.77
N VAL A 59 25.85 -13.94 3.96
CA VAL A 59 26.52 -12.75 4.50
C VAL A 59 27.97 -13.09 4.82
N THR A 60 28.89 -12.30 4.31
CA THR A 60 30.32 -12.44 4.57
C THR A 60 30.82 -11.24 5.36
N ARG A 61 31.56 -11.48 6.44
CA ARG A 61 32.25 -10.49 7.26
C ARG A 61 33.73 -10.89 7.42
N TRP A 62 34.64 -9.91 7.41
CA TRP A 62 36.01 -10.14 7.70
C TRP A 62 36.22 -10.58 9.16
N ASN A 63 36.94 -11.69 9.38
CA ASN A 63 37.23 -12.24 10.71
C ASN A 63 38.75 -12.36 11.00
N GLY A 64 39.58 -11.66 10.22
CA GLY A 64 41.05 -11.79 10.32
C GLY A 64 41.63 -12.90 9.44
N ALA A 65 40.78 -13.68 8.77
CA ALA A 65 41.19 -14.73 7.81
C ALA A 65 40.52 -14.47 6.46
N ALA A 66 41.11 -15.04 5.39
CA ALA A 66 40.61 -14.86 4.03
C ALA A 66 39.20 -15.41 3.79
N SER A 67 38.71 -16.32 4.63
CA SER A 67 37.38 -16.96 4.50
C SER A 67 36.24 -16.16 5.06
N GLY A 68 36.46 -15.12 5.87
CA GLY A 68 35.39 -14.32 6.46
C GLY A 68 34.40 -15.16 7.29
N GLN A 69 33.48 -14.46 7.98
CA GLN A 69 32.36 -15.09 8.65
C GLN A 69 31.14 -15.14 7.70
N GLN A 70 30.42 -16.24 7.68
CA GLN A 70 29.32 -16.46 6.74
C GLN A 70 28.11 -17.06 7.48
N LEU A 71 26.92 -16.82 6.97
CA LEU A 71 25.79 -17.68 7.27
C LEU A 71 26.03 -19.01 6.56
N PHE A 72 25.60 -20.11 7.13
CA PHE A 72 25.90 -21.49 6.76
C PHE A 72 26.35 -21.78 5.32
N ASP A 73 27.24 -22.79 5.17
CA ASP A 73 27.94 -23.27 3.98
C ASP A 73 28.95 -22.29 3.37
N PRO A 74 30.16 -22.19 3.99
CA PRO A 74 31.23 -21.32 3.50
C PRO A 74 31.84 -21.78 2.16
N SER A 75 31.62 -23.01 1.75
CA SER A 75 32.10 -23.54 0.46
C SER A 75 31.29 -23.00 -0.74
N TYR A 76 30.17 -22.39 -0.49
CA TYR A 76 29.26 -21.95 -1.50
C TYR A 76 29.53 -20.52 -2.02
N THR A 77 29.83 -20.40 -3.30
CA THR A 77 30.00 -19.09 -3.97
C THR A 77 28.67 -18.63 -4.60
N PRO A 78 28.04 -17.58 -4.12
CA PRO A 78 26.61 -17.30 -4.32
C PRO A 78 26.28 -16.52 -5.58
N LEU A 79 27.01 -16.70 -6.69
CA LEU A 79 26.73 -15.90 -7.89
C LEU A 79 25.55 -16.39 -8.74
N THR A 80 25.03 -17.59 -8.50
CA THR A 80 23.96 -18.16 -9.33
C THR A 80 22.72 -18.65 -8.57
N SER A 81 22.86 -19.09 -7.33
CA SER A 81 21.73 -19.54 -6.49
C SER A 81 22.16 -19.68 -5.04
N LEU A 82 21.34 -19.28 -4.11
CA LEU A 82 21.51 -19.51 -2.67
C LEU A 82 20.71 -20.73 -2.18
N MET A 83 20.29 -21.62 -3.08
CA MET A 83 19.35 -22.71 -2.79
C MET A 83 19.81 -23.68 -1.69
N ARG A 84 21.13 -23.81 -1.49
CA ARG A 84 21.68 -24.75 -0.49
C ARG A 84 21.77 -24.20 0.92
N LEU A 85 21.47 -22.92 1.11
CA LEU A 85 21.60 -22.29 2.42
C LEU A 85 20.37 -22.57 3.29
N ASP A 86 20.61 -22.93 4.56
CA ASP A 86 19.56 -23.19 5.53
C ASP A 86 19.19 -21.93 6.28
N ASN A 87 18.55 -21.01 5.54
CA ASN A 87 18.03 -19.79 6.09
C ASN A 87 16.88 -19.25 5.22
N GLY A 88 16.14 -18.32 5.76
CA GLY A 88 15.13 -17.60 5.01
C GLY A 88 13.95 -17.10 5.84
N ILE A 89 13.06 -16.43 5.16
CA ILE A 89 11.81 -15.91 5.70
C ILE A 89 10.70 -16.92 5.39
N TYR A 90 9.93 -17.27 6.42
CA TYR A 90 8.86 -18.25 6.34
C TYR A 90 7.56 -17.66 6.87
N LEU A 91 6.45 -18.09 6.29
CA LEU A 91 5.12 -17.66 6.69
C LEU A 91 4.23 -18.88 6.93
N ARG A 92 3.75 -19.04 8.16
CA ARG A 92 2.73 -20.03 8.43
C ARG A 92 1.36 -19.39 8.41
N ALA A 93 0.51 -19.88 7.53
CA ALA A 93 -0.80 -19.33 7.30
C ALA A 93 -1.78 -20.47 7.02
N ASN A 94 -2.90 -20.51 7.74
CA ASN A 94 -3.95 -21.52 7.57
C ASN A 94 -3.44 -22.97 7.70
N GLY A 95 -2.56 -23.20 8.68
CA GLY A 95 -1.99 -24.51 8.94
C GLY A 95 -0.83 -24.92 8.02
N THR A 96 -0.54 -24.15 6.98
CA THR A 96 0.51 -24.43 6.00
C THR A 96 1.68 -23.46 6.17
N THR A 97 2.91 -23.95 6.10
CA THR A 97 4.13 -23.12 6.12
C THR A 97 4.63 -22.94 4.69
N TYR A 98 4.91 -21.69 4.33
CA TYR A 98 5.45 -21.25 3.04
C TYR A 98 6.84 -20.65 3.26
N GLY A 99 7.72 -20.82 2.29
CA GLY A 99 9.06 -20.26 2.37
C GLY A 99 9.99 -20.81 1.29
N ALA A 100 11.28 -20.51 1.45
CA ALA A 100 12.31 -21.08 0.60
C ALA A 100 12.44 -22.58 0.86
N GLN A 101 12.55 -23.36 -0.20
CA GLN A 101 12.91 -24.78 -0.06
C GLN A 101 14.33 -24.90 0.46
N HIS A 102 14.55 -25.89 1.32
CA HIS A 102 15.85 -26.36 1.68
C HIS A 102 16.52 -27.14 0.53
N ASP A 103 17.80 -27.48 0.63
CA ASP A 103 18.60 -28.13 -0.41
C ASP A 103 17.88 -29.32 -1.06
N VAL A 104 17.90 -29.32 -2.39
CA VAL A 104 17.32 -30.37 -3.21
C VAL A 104 18.23 -31.60 -3.13
N GLY A 105 18.08 -32.42 -2.13
CA GLY A 105 18.84 -33.66 -2.05
C GLY A 105 18.81 -34.37 -0.71
N THR A 106 18.43 -33.70 0.36
CA THR A 106 18.24 -34.32 1.67
C THR A 106 16.73 -34.33 2.01
N PRO A 107 16.10 -35.51 2.14
CA PRO A 107 14.64 -35.60 2.38
C PRO A 107 14.19 -35.05 3.72
N ASP A 108 15.11 -34.69 4.62
CA ASP A 108 14.78 -34.37 6.01
C ASP A 108 14.43 -32.89 6.26
N PHE A 109 14.50 -32.03 5.24
CA PHE A 109 14.40 -30.57 5.40
C PHE A 109 13.45 -29.88 4.39
N LEU A 110 12.39 -30.53 3.99
CA LEU A 110 11.45 -29.95 3.02
C LEU A 110 10.41 -29.06 3.70
N ILE A 111 10.46 -27.77 3.42
CA ILE A 111 9.31 -26.91 3.64
C ILE A 111 8.32 -27.11 2.52
N ALA A 112 7.09 -27.44 2.89
CA ALA A 112 6.13 -28.05 2.00
C ALA A 112 5.67 -27.17 0.83
N ASN A 113 5.76 -25.82 0.93
CA ASN A 113 5.15 -24.92 -0.06
C ASN A 113 6.00 -23.69 -0.35
N ASN A 114 6.31 -23.48 -1.60
CA ASN A 114 6.90 -22.23 -2.06
C ASN A 114 5.90 -21.08 -2.00
N TYR A 115 6.38 -19.85 -1.84
CA TYR A 115 5.56 -18.68 -2.11
C TYR A 115 5.06 -18.70 -3.55
N SER A 116 3.81 -18.30 -3.76
CA SER A 116 3.19 -18.23 -5.10
C SER A 116 3.79 -17.13 -5.96
N THR A 117 4.22 -16.04 -5.31
CA THR A 117 4.93 -14.92 -5.95
C THR A 117 6.22 -14.66 -5.21
N ARG A 118 7.29 -14.44 -5.96
CA ARG A 118 8.63 -14.15 -5.44
C ARG A 118 9.32 -13.18 -6.36
N THR A 119 9.67 -12.00 -5.84
CA THR A 119 10.44 -11.01 -6.60
C THR A 119 11.51 -10.40 -5.71
N ILE A 120 12.63 -10.02 -6.29
CA ILE A 120 13.66 -9.22 -5.65
C ILE A 120 14.22 -8.21 -6.63
N SER A 121 14.49 -7.01 -6.13
CA SER A 121 15.17 -5.95 -6.87
C SER A 121 16.16 -5.25 -5.95
N GLY A 122 17.25 -4.77 -6.48
CA GLY A 122 18.28 -4.12 -5.69
C GLY A 122 19.30 -3.40 -6.57
N PRO A 123 20.33 -2.81 -5.96
CA PRO A 123 21.34 -2.10 -6.70
C PRO A 123 22.09 -3.07 -7.61
N THR A 124 22.38 -2.62 -8.82
CA THR A 124 23.28 -3.33 -9.72
C THR A 124 24.69 -3.38 -9.09
N PRO A 125 25.33 -4.54 -9.00
CA PRO A 125 26.63 -4.66 -8.36
C PRO A 125 27.71 -4.06 -9.26
N ALA A 126 28.01 -2.79 -9.16
CA ALA A 126 28.98 -2.19 -10.07
C ALA A 126 30.05 -1.30 -9.46
N ASN A 127 30.01 -0.93 -8.19
CA ASN A 127 31.07 -0.12 -7.62
C ASN A 127 31.27 -0.39 -6.12
N PRO A 128 32.52 -0.31 -5.60
CA PRO A 128 32.76 -0.30 -4.17
C PRO A 128 31.98 0.85 -3.52
N VAL A 129 31.17 0.51 -2.53
CA VAL A 129 30.32 1.48 -1.81
C VAL A 129 31.17 2.19 -0.76
N ALA A 130 31.10 3.52 -0.70
CA ALA A 130 31.78 4.29 0.33
C ALA A 130 31.11 4.09 1.70
N ASN A 131 31.85 4.32 2.78
CA ASN A 131 31.31 4.32 4.13
C ASN A 131 30.19 5.37 4.27
N GLY A 132 29.11 5.01 4.99
CA GLY A 132 27.91 5.81 5.17
C GLY A 132 26.89 5.74 4.03
N VAL A 133 27.20 5.09 2.91
CA VAL A 133 26.25 4.91 1.83
C VAL A 133 25.24 3.81 2.19
N VAL A 134 23.98 4.13 2.08
CA VAL A 134 22.86 3.20 2.27
C VAL A 134 22.56 2.50 0.95
N GLN A 135 22.48 1.18 1.00
CA GLN A 135 21.98 0.36 -0.11
C GLN A 135 20.72 -0.39 0.34
N THR A 136 19.78 -0.55 -0.56
CA THR A 136 18.55 -1.30 -0.30
C THR A 136 18.30 -2.35 -1.37
N ALA A 137 17.78 -3.50 -0.94
CA ALA A 137 17.15 -4.47 -1.80
C ALA A 137 15.69 -4.64 -1.37
N ASN A 138 14.79 -4.73 -2.34
CA ASN A 138 13.36 -4.88 -2.08
C ASN A 138 12.90 -6.23 -2.60
N ALA A 139 12.28 -7.01 -1.73
CA ALA A 139 11.71 -8.29 -2.08
C ALA A 139 10.22 -8.35 -1.75
N SER A 140 9.49 -9.16 -2.50
CA SER A 140 8.09 -9.44 -2.22
C SER A 140 7.83 -10.93 -2.30
N TYR A 141 7.10 -11.44 -1.31
CA TYR A 141 6.72 -12.83 -1.17
C TYR A 141 5.21 -12.91 -0.94
N GLY A 142 4.52 -13.80 -1.64
CA GLY A 142 3.08 -13.85 -1.54
C GLY A 142 2.49 -15.24 -1.63
N ILE A 143 1.33 -15.42 -1.02
CA ILE A 143 0.48 -16.60 -1.11
C ILE A 143 -0.73 -16.22 -1.98
N THR A 144 -1.07 -17.04 -2.97
CA THR A 144 -2.24 -16.81 -3.83
C THR A 144 -3.50 -16.67 -2.97
N ASN A 145 -4.21 -15.56 -3.11
CA ASN A 145 -5.39 -15.20 -2.32
C ASN A 145 -5.15 -15.16 -0.80
N GLY A 146 -3.91 -14.97 -0.39
CA GLY A 146 -3.49 -14.97 1.00
C GLY A 146 -2.54 -13.83 1.35
N PRO A 147 -1.87 -13.93 2.50
CA PRO A 147 -0.94 -12.92 2.96
C PRO A 147 0.18 -12.60 1.97
N GLN A 148 0.57 -11.33 1.95
CA GLN A 148 1.67 -10.79 1.13
C GLN A 148 2.70 -10.15 2.03
N ILE A 149 3.97 -10.39 1.76
CA ILE A 149 5.11 -9.81 2.48
C ILE A 149 5.90 -8.94 1.52
N SER A 150 6.24 -7.74 1.93
CA SER A 150 7.27 -6.91 1.30
C SER A 150 8.40 -6.68 2.29
N VAL A 151 9.63 -6.86 1.87
CA VAL A 151 10.83 -6.70 2.70
C VAL A 151 11.79 -5.74 2.02
N GLU A 152 12.14 -4.66 2.70
CA GLU A 152 13.28 -3.84 2.35
C GLU A 152 14.47 -4.30 3.20
N TYR A 153 15.50 -4.86 2.57
CA TYR A 153 16.79 -5.12 3.17
C TYR A 153 17.63 -3.86 3.06
N ARG A 154 17.93 -3.24 4.18
CA ARG A 154 18.64 -1.96 4.25
C ARG A 154 19.99 -2.15 4.92
N TYR A 155 21.04 -1.86 4.19
CA TYR A 155 22.41 -1.96 4.68
C TYR A 155 23.14 -0.63 4.54
N THR A 156 23.90 -0.26 5.56
CA THR A 156 24.76 0.91 5.56
C THR A 156 26.20 0.47 5.86
N ARG A 157 27.12 0.64 4.92
CA ARG A 157 28.53 0.35 5.14
C ARG A 157 29.12 1.32 6.18
N PRO A 158 29.99 0.87 7.12
CA PRO A 158 30.53 -0.48 7.31
C PRO A 158 29.88 -1.24 8.48
N TYR A 159 28.60 -1.08 8.73
CA TYR A 159 27.93 -1.71 9.88
C TYR A 159 27.98 -3.23 9.82
N ASP A 160 27.94 -3.83 11.00
CA ASP A 160 27.89 -5.28 11.20
C ASP A 160 26.46 -5.84 11.21
N PHE A 161 25.51 -5.12 10.66
CA PHE A 161 24.12 -5.57 10.59
C PHE A 161 23.41 -5.08 9.34
N VAL A 162 22.39 -5.83 8.95
CA VAL A 162 21.43 -5.46 7.95
C VAL A 162 20.05 -5.32 8.61
N THR A 163 19.35 -4.22 8.32
CA THR A 163 17.98 -3.99 8.79
C THR A 163 17.00 -4.55 7.80
N LEU A 164 16.04 -5.33 8.27
CA LEU A 164 14.89 -5.77 7.50
C LEU A 164 13.67 -4.96 7.92
N ASN A 165 13.13 -4.18 6.99
CA ASN A 165 11.86 -3.48 7.14
C ASN A 165 10.78 -4.29 6.45
N VAL A 166 9.87 -4.86 7.22
CA VAL A 166 8.87 -5.81 6.73
C VAL A 166 7.49 -5.17 6.74
N THR A 167 6.77 -5.33 5.65
CA THR A 167 5.34 -5.04 5.56
C THR A 167 4.60 -6.34 5.25
N LEU A 168 3.78 -6.81 6.16
CA LEU A 168 2.92 -7.96 5.98
C LEU A 168 1.47 -7.50 5.79
N THR A 169 0.85 -7.86 4.70
CA THR A 169 -0.58 -7.59 4.45
C THR A 169 -1.37 -8.90 4.48
N ILE A 170 -2.30 -9.00 5.39
CA ILE A 170 -3.24 -10.11 5.50
C ILE A 170 -4.58 -9.62 4.93
N PRO A 171 -5.08 -10.18 3.82
CA PRO A 171 -6.28 -9.68 3.15
C PRO A 171 -7.52 -9.75 4.05
N ASN A 172 -8.43 -8.81 3.86
CA ASN A 172 -9.74 -8.86 4.51
C ASN A 172 -10.48 -10.14 4.09
N GLY A 173 -11.07 -10.84 5.05
CA GLY A 173 -11.74 -12.13 4.83
C GLY A 173 -10.80 -13.36 4.83
N TYR A 174 -9.49 -13.18 4.97
CA TYR A 174 -8.58 -14.30 5.21
C TYR A 174 -8.83 -14.90 6.60
N ALA A 175 -8.80 -16.23 6.68
CA ALA A 175 -9.09 -16.93 7.95
C ALA A 175 -7.92 -16.80 8.93
N VAL A 176 -7.93 -15.73 9.73
CA VAL A 176 -6.93 -15.43 10.75
C VAL A 176 -7.60 -15.06 12.07
N SER A 177 -7.08 -15.58 13.18
CA SER A 177 -7.59 -15.32 14.54
C SER A 177 -6.51 -15.64 15.59
N ALA A 178 -6.79 -15.37 16.85
CA ALA A 178 -5.91 -15.76 17.95
C ALA A 178 -5.66 -17.28 18.01
N GLY A 179 -6.64 -18.11 17.62
CA GLY A 179 -6.49 -19.57 17.54
C GLY A 179 -5.85 -20.07 16.25
N ASN A 180 -5.79 -19.23 15.20
CA ASN A 180 -5.17 -19.52 13.93
C ASN A 180 -4.43 -18.28 13.42
N PRO A 181 -3.34 -17.85 14.07
CA PRO A 181 -2.60 -16.67 13.65
C PRO A 181 -1.80 -16.92 12.38
N VAL A 182 -1.60 -15.86 11.63
CA VAL A 182 -0.54 -15.83 10.62
C VAL A 182 0.78 -15.57 11.35
N ARG A 183 1.78 -16.42 11.12
CA ARG A 183 3.08 -16.34 11.76
C ARG A 183 4.17 -16.08 10.74
N TYR A 184 4.91 -15.03 10.99
CA TYR A 184 6.13 -14.74 10.25
C TYR A 184 7.31 -15.30 11.03
N TYR A 185 8.22 -15.96 10.32
CA TYR A 185 9.49 -16.44 10.86
C TYR A 185 10.65 -15.95 10.03
N HIS A 186 11.78 -15.68 10.67
CA HIS A 186 13.08 -15.69 10.03
C HIS A 186 13.96 -16.68 10.78
N ALA A 187 14.42 -17.69 10.09
CA ALA A 187 15.26 -18.75 10.64
C ALA A 187 16.57 -18.84 9.85
N ILE A 188 17.66 -19.01 10.55
CA ILE A 188 19.00 -19.15 9.97
C ILE A 188 19.76 -20.28 10.67
N ASP A 189 20.49 -21.05 9.91
CA ASP A 189 21.61 -21.84 10.37
C ASP A 189 22.85 -20.94 10.45
N THR A 190 23.66 -21.06 11.50
CA THR A 190 24.72 -20.12 11.80
C THR A 190 26.10 -20.72 11.54
N TYR A 191 27.01 -19.91 10.98
CA TYR A 191 28.39 -20.28 10.74
C TYR A 191 29.36 -19.25 11.32
N LEU A 192 29.85 -19.56 12.51
CA LEU A 192 30.60 -18.63 13.38
C LEU A 192 32.08 -18.52 13.00
N GLY A 193 32.38 -18.07 11.78
CA GLY A 193 33.74 -17.74 11.32
C GLY A 193 34.68 -18.93 11.25
N GLY A 194 34.23 -20.12 10.91
CA GLY A 194 35.01 -21.34 10.75
C GLY A 194 34.39 -22.56 11.41
N SER A 195 33.26 -22.42 12.07
CA SER A 195 32.50 -23.49 12.71
C SER A 195 31.01 -23.21 12.72
N ASP A 196 30.21 -24.21 12.43
CA ASP A 196 28.78 -24.28 12.58
C ASP A 196 28.35 -24.52 14.03
N ASN A 197 29.30 -24.97 14.90
CA ASN A 197 29.01 -25.16 16.29
C ASN A 197 29.16 -23.89 17.10
N GLY A 198 28.13 -23.59 17.89
CA GLY A 198 28.07 -22.41 18.75
C GLY A 198 27.31 -22.62 20.05
N CYS A 199 27.20 -21.55 20.80
CA CYS A 199 26.43 -21.41 22.04
C CYS A 199 25.27 -20.46 21.84
N GLY A 200 24.07 -20.80 22.30
CA GLY A 200 22.93 -19.93 22.25
C GLY A 200 23.00 -18.77 23.24
N VAL A 201 22.46 -17.60 22.88
CA VAL A 201 22.34 -16.43 23.75
C VAL A 201 21.09 -15.63 23.50
N SER A 202 20.49 -15.09 24.58
CA SER A 202 19.46 -14.06 24.50
C SER A 202 19.62 -13.07 25.65
N TYR A 203 19.77 -11.78 25.31
CA TYR A 203 19.94 -10.69 26.26
C TYR A 203 19.25 -9.41 25.79
N LEU A 204 19.16 -8.40 26.65
CA LEU A 204 18.75 -7.06 26.27
C LEU A 204 20.00 -6.21 26.02
N ASP A 205 20.02 -5.50 24.89
CA ASP A 205 21.08 -4.52 24.62
C ASP A 205 20.94 -3.29 25.51
N ALA A 206 21.88 -2.34 25.40
CA ALA A 206 21.87 -1.12 26.21
C ALA A 206 20.62 -0.23 25.99
N ASN A 207 19.86 -0.43 24.93
CA ASN A 207 18.62 0.27 24.61
C ASN A 207 17.37 -0.51 25.04
N GLY A 208 17.55 -1.69 25.65
CA GLY A 208 16.45 -2.56 26.08
C GLY A 208 15.85 -3.43 24.98
N ASN A 209 16.48 -3.50 23.79
CA ASN A 209 16.03 -4.38 22.71
C ASN A 209 16.57 -5.81 22.90
N ARG A 210 15.74 -6.80 22.63
CA ARG A 210 16.13 -8.19 22.69
C ARG A 210 17.10 -8.54 21.57
N VAL A 211 18.22 -9.18 21.94
CA VAL A 211 19.15 -9.81 21.02
C VAL A 211 19.07 -11.32 21.24
N VAL A 212 18.93 -12.07 20.16
CA VAL A 212 18.84 -13.54 20.17
C VAL A 212 19.78 -14.10 19.13
N GLY A 213 20.67 -14.97 19.48
CA GLY A 213 21.65 -15.49 18.55
C GLY A 213 22.59 -16.54 19.11
N THR A 214 23.69 -16.70 18.41
CA THR A 214 24.74 -17.69 18.70
C THR A 214 26.11 -17.02 18.75
N TYR A 215 27.01 -17.63 19.53
CA TYR A 215 28.40 -17.18 19.64
C TYR A 215 29.33 -18.38 19.86
N PRO A 216 30.59 -18.34 19.37
CA PRO A 216 31.56 -19.37 19.70
C PRO A 216 32.02 -19.26 21.16
N PRO A 217 32.18 -20.34 21.91
CA PRO A 217 32.72 -20.26 23.27
C PRO A 217 34.14 -19.70 23.25
N PRO A 218 34.56 -18.97 24.29
CA PRO A 218 35.89 -18.37 24.37
C PRO A 218 37.01 -19.45 24.37
N SER A 219 36.71 -20.66 24.83
CA SER A 219 37.60 -21.83 24.76
C SER A 219 36.81 -23.12 24.93
N GLY A 220 37.24 -24.18 24.24
CA GLY A 220 36.65 -25.52 24.36
C GLY A 220 35.22 -25.62 23.79
N THR A 221 34.41 -26.53 24.35
CA THR A 221 33.08 -26.86 23.87
C THR A 221 32.01 -26.63 24.97
N SER A 222 32.25 -25.71 25.90
CA SER A 222 31.32 -25.36 26.98
C SER A 222 30.72 -23.99 26.76
N CYS A 223 29.38 -23.89 26.86
CA CYS A 223 28.64 -22.64 26.76
C CYS A 223 28.56 -21.93 28.12
N PRO A 224 29.34 -20.86 28.33
CA PRO A 224 29.47 -20.23 29.63
C PRO A 224 28.25 -19.41 30.03
N SER A 225 27.43 -18.95 29.06
CA SER A 225 26.24 -18.13 29.34
C SER A 225 25.23 -18.23 28.21
N THR A 226 23.95 -18.26 28.56
CA THR A 226 22.82 -18.10 27.61
C THR A 226 22.16 -16.71 27.71
N THR A 227 22.64 -15.83 28.60
CA THR A 227 22.07 -14.52 28.88
C THR A 227 23.02 -13.37 28.62
N SER A 228 24.25 -13.66 28.23
CA SER A 228 25.25 -12.65 27.85
C SER A 228 26.32 -13.24 26.96
N VAL A 229 26.89 -12.46 26.08
CA VAL A 229 28.08 -12.84 25.30
C VAL A 229 29.31 -12.63 26.18
N PRO A 230 30.22 -13.63 26.33
CA PRO A 230 31.43 -13.50 27.14
C PRO A 230 32.34 -12.40 26.60
N SER A 231 33.12 -11.76 27.50
CA SER A 231 34.12 -10.76 27.14
C SER A 231 35.16 -11.37 26.21
N GLY A 232 35.51 -10.65 25.15
CA GLY A 232 36.48 -11.05 24.14
C GLY A 232 35.90 -11.86 22.98
N VAL A 233 34.64 -12.26 23.00
CA VAL A 233 33.98 -12.84 21.85
C VAL A 233 33.62 -11.72 20.86
N THR A 234 34.14 -11.83 19.65
CA THR A 234 33.96 -10.81 18.58
C THR A 234 33.08 -11.33 17.43
N ILE A 235 32.64 -12.58 17.52
CA ILE A 235 31.83 -13.24 16.50
C ILE A 235 30.48 -13.57 17.15
N VAL A 236 29.41 -12.93 16.70
CA VAL A 236 28.03 -13.21 17.12
C VAL A 236 27.15 -13.13 15.89
N GLU A 237 26.31 -14.13 15.69
CA GLU A 237 25.24 -14.08 14.70
C GLU A 237 23.90 -14.04 15.42
N SER A 238 23.14 -12.97 15.18
CA SER A 238 21.94 -12.74 15.99
C SER A 238 20.89 -11.92 15.27
N PHE A 239 19.66 -12.08 15.72
CA PHE A 239 18.58 -11.12 15.46
C PHE A 239 18.48 -10.15 16.63
N ARG A 240 18.24 -8.88 16.31
CA ARG A 240 18.03 -7.82 17.29
C ARG A 240 16.71 -7.10 17.03
N GLU A 241 15.90 -6.96 18.07
CA GLU A 241 14.69 -6.14 18.04
C GLU A 241 15.02 -4.66 17.77
N ARG A 242 14.06 -3.96 17.23
CA ARG A 242 14.08 -2.50 17.16
C ARG A 242 13.04 -1.91 18.10
N SER A 243 13.32 -0.69 18.59
CA SER A 243 12.49 -0.03 19.60
C SER A 243 10.99 -0.07 19.24
N GLY A 244 10.19 -0.57 20.16
CA GLY A 244 8.73 -0.72 20.02
C GLY A 244 8.25 -1.94 19.23
N GLN A 245 9.16 -2.85 18.81
CA GLN A 245 8.83 -4.00 17.95
C GLN A 245 9.45 -5.29 18.51
N GLN A 246 8.74 -5.93 19.43
CA GLN A 246 9.22 -7.13 20.12
C GLN A 246 8.90 -8.40 19.32
N PHE A 247 9.81 -9.37 19.36
CA PHE A 247 9.55 -10.72 18.88
C PHE A 247 8.41 -11.36 19.69
N SER A 248 7.42 -11.92 19.02
CA SER A 248 6.38 -12.70 19.72
C SER A 248 6.99 -13.92 20.39
N LYS A 249 7.93 -14.56 19.69
CA LYS A 249 8.72 -15.70 20.21
C LYS A 249 10.07 -15.75 19.50
N TYR A 250 10.99 -16.51 20.08
CA TYR A 250 12.30 -16.79 19.48
C TYR A 250 12.83 -18.14 19.95
N CYS A 251 13.73 -18.75 19.17
CA CYS A 251 14.40 -19.99 19.57
C CYS A 251 15.85 -20.00 19.10
N VAL A 252 16.73 -20.55 19.94
CA VAL A 252 18.11 -20.92 19.58
C VAL A 252 18.30 -22.37 19.98
N ALA A 253 18.62 -23.24 19.02
CA ALA A 253 18.73 -24.68 19.22
C ALA A 253 19.67 -25.30 18.20
N GLY A 254 19.74 -26.60 18.09
CA GLY A 254 20.37 -27.29 16.99
C GLY A 254 19.72 -26.87 15.66
N PHE A 255 20.53 -26.63 14.62
CA PHE A 255 19.99 -26.12 13.36
C PHE A 255 18.88 -26.99 12.79
N GLN A 256 19.00 -28.32 12.91
CA GLN A 256 18.00 -29.28 12.42
C GLN A 256 16.63 -29.11 13.07
N ASP A 257 16.58 -28.62 14.30
CA ASP A 257 15.33 -28.46 15.06
C ASP A 257 14.36 -27.47 14.41
N PHE A 258 14.84 -26.51 13.63
CA PHE A 258 14.02 -25.50 12.98
C PHE A 258 13.24 -26.05 11.79
N TRP A 259 13.78 -27.05 11.11
CA TRP A 259 13.21 -27.70 9.94
C TRP A 259 12.68 -29.10 10.23
N ASP A 260 12.54 -29.47 11.51
CA ASP A 260 12.00 -30.76 11.92
C ASP A 260 10.59 -30.99 11.36
N MET A 261 10.43 -32.07 10.63
CA MET A 261 9.18 -32.51 10.02
C MET A 261 8.47 -33.62 10.82
N SER A 262 9.05 -34.09 11.89
CA SER A 262 8.49 -35.14 12.75
C SER A 262 7.33 -34.63 13.61
N SER A 263 6.47 -35.51 14.05
CA SER A 263 5.41 -35.20 15.02
C SER A 263 5.55 -36.16 16.22
N PRO A 264 5.68 -35.62 17.44
CA PRO A 264 5.55 -34.21 17.85
C PRO A 264 6.76 -33.37 17.41
N TRP A 265 6.47 -32.16 16.92
CA TRP A 265 7.47 -31.19 16.48
C TRP A 265 8.43 -30.81 17.60
N THR A 266 9.67 -30.50 17.27
CA THR A 266 10.56 -29.82 18.21
C THR A 266 10.02 -28.45 18.60
N ASN A 267 10.49 -27.91 19.71
CA ASN A 267 10.07 -26.62 20.23
C ASN A 267 10.46 -25.45 19.33
N CYS A 268 11.47 -25.65 18.46
CA CYS A 268 11.99 -24.64 17.53
C CYS A 268 11.50 -24.83 16.10
N ALA A 269 10.74 -25.86 15.77
CA ALA A 269 10.31 -26.14 14.42
C ALA A 269 9.37 -25.05 13.88
N ILE A 270 9.73 -24.45 12.73
CA ILE A 270 8.88 -23.48 12.03
C ILE A 270 7.60 -24.14 11.45
N LEU A 271 7.59 -25.46 11.36
CA LEU A 271 6.43 -26.28 10.99
C LEU A 271 5.49 -26.55 12.16
N ASN A 272 5.90 -26.30 13.39
CA ASN A 272 5.08 -26.53 14.58
C ASN A 272 3.77 -25.72 14.51
N PRO A 273 2.60 -26.37 14.59
CA PRO A 273 1.30 -25.68 14.56
C PRO A 273 1.12 -24.64 15.67
N ASN A 274 1.82 -24.79 16.80
CA ASN A 274 1.77 -23.85 17.93
C ASN A 274 2.82 -22.71 17.82
N GLY A 275 3.64 -22.72 16.77
CA GLY A 275 4.76 -21.81 16.59
C GLY A 275 5.96 -22.17 17.47
N LEU A 276 6.99 -21.33 17.44
CA LEU A 276 8.18 -21.53 18.27
C LEU A 276 7.83 -21.53 19.76
N THR A 277 8.59 -22.27 20.54
CA THR A 277 8.63 -22.08 22.00
C THR A 277 9.87 -21.26 22.33
N THR A 278 9.69 -20.15 23.03
CA THR A 278 10.81 -19.28 23.42
C THR A 278 11.82 -20.07 24.25
N GLY A 279 13.04 -20.16 23.74
CA GLY A 279 14.11 -20.91 24.39
C GLY A 279 15.48 -20.63 23.78
N VAL A 280 16.52 -20.91 24.55
CA VAL A 280 17.94 -20.76 24.15
C VAL A 280 18.70 -21.98 24.63
N THR A 281 19.35 -22.67 23.71
CA THR A 281 20.18 -23.83 24.06
C THR A 281 21.40 -23.44 24.89
N SER A 282 21.71 -24.23 25.89
CA SER A 282 22.96 -24.16 26.66
C SER A 282 24.01 -25.19 26.18
N THR A 283 23.68 -25.93 25.12
CA THR A 283 24.56 -26.97 24.57
C THR A 283 25.40 -26.38 23.44
N TYR A 284 26.69 -26.69 23.45
CA TYR A 284 27.56 -26.44 22.32
C TYR A 284 27.26 -27.45 21.24
N GLN A 285 26.74 -27.00 20.13
CA GLN A 285 26.29 -27.83 19.02
C GLN A 285 26.27 -27.00 17.75
N ASP A 286 26.03 -27.64 16.65
CA ASP A 286 25.65 -26.99 15.40
C ASP A 286 24.35 -26.26 15.61
N THR A 287 24.39 -24.92 15.54
CA THR A 287 23.33 -24.04 16.03
C THR A 287 22.64 -23.25 14.96
N GLY A 288 21.33 -23.09 15.13
CA GLY A 288 20.52 -22.12 14.40
C GLY A 288 19.79 -21.17 15.34
N VAL A 289 19.22 -20.14 14.75
CA VAL A 289 18.38 -19.15 15.45
C VAL A 289 17.14 -18.79 14.61
N ALA A 290 16.01 -18.66 15.27
CA ALA A 290 14.77 -18.20 14.64
C ALA A 290 14.02 -17.21 15.52
N ILE A 291 13.35 -16.27 14.85
CA ILE A 291 12.41 -15.32 15.44
C ILE A 291 11.02 -15.49 14.85
N GLN A 292 10.01 -15.09 15.60
CA GLN A 292 8.61 -15.18 15.21
C GLN A 292 7.85 -13.91 15.56
N TYR A 293 6.95 -13.50 14.65
CA TYR A 293 5.91 -12.51 14.88
C TYR A 293 4.54 -13.13 14.61
N ASP A 294 3.58 -12.91 15.51
CA ASP A 294 2.22 -13.43 15.42
C ASP A 294 1.22 -12.33 15.07
N PHE A 295 0.35 -12.60 14.09
CA PHE A 295 -0.70 -11.69 13.64
C PHE A 295 -2.05 -12.40 13.73
N THR A 296 -2.98 -11.81 14.48
CA THR A 296 -4.25 -12.45 14.84
C THR A 296 -5.47 -11.85 14.14
N ALA A 297 -5.27 -10.87 13.27
CA ALA A 297 -6.32 -10.20 12.51
C ALA A 297 -5.88 -9.90 11.08
N ALA A 298 -6.84 -9.67 10.18
CA ALA A 298 -6.56 -9.12 8.87
C ALA A 298 -6.09 -7.66 8.99
N GLY A 299 -5.23 -7.21 8.08
CA GLY A 299 -4.68 -5.86 8.10
C GLY A 299 -3.29 -5.77 7.51
N THR A 300 -2.72 -4.58 7.50
CA THR A 300 -1.34 -4.33 7.10
C THR A 300 -0.51 -4.00 8.34
N TYR A 301 0.57 -4.73 8.51
CA TYR A 301 1.48 -4.64 9.64
C TYR A 301 2.88 -4.30 9.17
N THR A 302 3.51 -3.33 9.82
CA THR A 302 4.90 -2.97 9.56
C THR A 302 5.74 -3.21 10.80
N PHE A 303 6.87 -3.86 10.62
CA PHE A 303 7.83 -4.11 11.69
C PHE A 303 9.25 -4.22 11.13
N SER A 304 10.23 -4.02 12.00
CA SER A 304 11.64 -4.05 11.60
C SER A 304 12.48 -4.74 12.65
N TYR A 305 13.54 -5.37 12.19
CA TYR A 305 14.57 -5.97 13.04
C TYR A 305 15.90 -5.99 12.31
N ASP A 306 16.98 -6.24 13.04
CA ASP A 306 18.33 -6.35 12.48
C ASP A 306 18.80 -7.80 12.49
N LEU A 307 19.45 -8.23 11.42
CA LEU A 307 20.34 -9.38 11.41
C LEU A 307 21.75 -8.86 11.64
N VAL A 308 22.36 -9.23 12.75
CA VAL A 308 23.68 -8.75 13.20
C VAL A 308 24.70 -9.84 13.05
N ILE A 309 25.80 -9.55 12.36
CA ILE A 309 26.92 -10.46 12.13
C ILE A 309 28.18 -9.78 12.65
N GLY A 310 28.49 -9.95 13.93
CA GLY A 310 29.68 -9.31 14.51
C GLY A 310 29.62 -9.07 16.00
N SER A 311 30.55 -8.27 16.48
CA SER A 311 30.69 -7.97 17.90
C SER A 311 29.52 -7.10 18.40
N PRO A 312 28.98 -7.36 19.60
CA PRO A 312 28.02 -6.48 20.25
C PRO A 312 28.64 -5.17 20.76
N ALA A 313 29.98 -5.02 20.73
CA ALA A 313 30.66 -3.82 21.19
C ALA A 313 30.48 -2.64 20.23
N VAL A 314 30.30 -1.43 20.77
CA VAL A 314 30.36 -0.19 19.99
C VAL A 314 31.73 -0.10 19.32
N PRO A 315 31.80 0.06 17.97
CA PRO A 315 33.10 0.13 17.30
C PRO A 315 33.89 1.34 17.83
N PRO A 316 35.21 1.22 18.09
CA PRO A 316 36.00 2.36 18.44
C PRO A 316 36.01 3.35 17.28
N TYR A 317 35.78 4.62 17.56
CA TYR A 317 35.86 5.67 16.55
C TYR A 317 37.28 6.17 16.40
N ASP A 318 37.62 6.67 15.20
CA ASP A 318 38.98 7.06 14.86
C ASP A 318 39.41 8.29 15.63
N HIS A 319 38.63 9.39 15.57
CA HIS A 319 38.96 10.65 16.25
C HIS A 319 37.69 11.42 16.64
N LEU A 320 37.87 12.28 17.66
CA LEU A 320 36.92 13.35 17.94
C LEU A 320 37.24 14.52 17.02
N GLU A 321 36.30 14.97 16.21
CA GLU A 321 36.50 16.09 15.32
C GLU A 321 35.79 17.36 15.84
N LEU A 322 36.55 18.46 15.92
CA LEU A 322 36.04 19.80 16.24
C LEU A 322 35.98 20.60 14.94
N ARG A 323 34.80 20.92 14.48
CA ARG A 323 34.60 21.75 13.30
C ARG A 323 34.27 23.18 13.71
N TYR A 324 35.03 24.12 13.21
CA TYR A 324 34.79 25.53 13.42
C TYR A 324 35.18 26.32 12.18
N THR A 325 34.62 27.49 12.01
CA THR A 325 35.04 28.42 10.98
C THR A 325 35.74 29.59 11.68
N ALA A 326 36.99 29.80 11.33
CA ALA A 326 37.76 30.94 11.82
C ALA A 326 37.17 32.23 11.23
N GLY A 327 36.48 33.02 12.06
CA GLY A 327 35.99 34.32 11.65
C GLY A 327 37.13 35.32 11.55
N GLY A 328 37.04 36.26 10.58
CA GLY A 328 37.97 37.40 10.46
C GLY A 328 37.77 38.45 11.54
N ASN A 329 37.08 38.16 12.65
CA ASN A 329 36.74 39.06 13.74
C ASN A 329 36.60 38.32 15.08
N LEU A 330 36.49 39.06 16.19
CA LEU A 330 36.38 38.55 17.57
C LEU A 330 34.95 38.10 17.96
N CYS A 331 34.10 37.78 17.02
CA CYS A 331 32.74 37.39 17.29
C CYS A 331 32.63 35.95 17.82
N PRO A 332 31.56 35.60 18.56
CA PRO A 332 31.30 34.20 18.95
C PRO A 332 31.32 33.25 17.78
N MET A 333 32.00 32.13 17.91
CA MET A 333 32.03 31.07 16.90
C MET A 333 31.45 29.76 17.42
N ASN A 334 30.76 29.00 16.57
CA ASN A 334 30.29 27.67 16.91
C ASN A 334 31.39 26.64 16.64
N VAL A 335 31.59 25.74 17.59
CA VAL A 335 32.45 24.59 17.51
C VAL A 335 31.53 23.35 17.48
N THR A 336 31.38 22.76 16.32
CA THR A 336 30.64 21.52 16.17
C THR A 336 31.52 20.34 16.55
N VAL A 337 31.00 19.46 17.38
CA VAL A 337 31.70 18.29 17.92
C VAL A 337 31.06 17.02 17.34
N LEU A 338 31.86 16.09 16.86
CA LEU A 338 31.40 14.77 16.37
C LEU A 338 32.48 13.72 16.59
N GLY A 339 32.07 12.47 16.76
CA GLY A 339 32.96 11.32 16.65
C GLY A 339 33.07 10.89 15.18
N CYS A 340 34.26 10.50 14.73
CA CYS A 340 34.47 10.05 13.36
C CYS A 340 35.05 8.62 13.35
N SER A 341 34.48 7.74 12.56
CA SER A 341 34.96 6.37 12.34
C SER A 341 36.00 6.28 11.22
N SER A 342 36.15 7.33 10.41
CA SER A 342 37.17 7.47 9.36
C SER A 342 38.39 8.23 9.87
N SER A 343 39.60 7.91 9.37
CA SER A 343 40.82 8.66 9.64
C SER A 343 40.94 10.00 8.91
N THR A 344 40.04 10.27 7.96
CA THR A 344 40.02 11.47 7.11
C THR A 344 39.45 12.67 7.85
N VAL A 345 40.06 13.87 7.68
CA VAL A 345 39.57 15.18 8.18
C VAL A 345 39.35 16.08 6.96
N PRO A 346 38.17 16.68 6.77
CA PRO A 346 37.00 16.53 7.62
C PRO A 346 36.39 15.16 7.54
N CYS A 347 35.73 14.72 8.61
CA CYS A 347 35.01 13.47 8.68
C CYS A 347 34.03 13.36 7.50
N PRO A 348 34.13 12.31 6.67
CA PRO A 348 33.22 12.12 5.56
C PRO A 348 31.78 11.95 6.05
N ALA A 349 30.83 12.46 5.29
CA ALA A 349 29.42 12.27 5.57
C ALA A 349 29.06 10.76 5.65
N GLY A 350 28.38 10.37 6.73
CA GLY A 350 28.05 8.98 7.02
C GLY A 350 29.16 8.18 7.74
N SER A 351 30.29 8.83 8.06
CA SER A 351 31.33 8.27 8.93
C SER A 351 31.25 8.84 10.35
N GLU A 352 30.24 9.68 10.64
CA GLU A 352 29.98 10.17 11.97
C GLU A 352 29.53 9.04 12.90
N LEU A 353 30.09 9.03 14.11
CA LEU A 353 29.74 8.02 15.11
C LEU A 353 28.31 8.22 15.60
N ASN A 354 27.45 7.26 15.36
CA ASN A 354 26.08 7.25 15.87
C ASN A 354 25.98 6.50 17.20
N ALA A 355 26.58 7.09 18.23
CA ALA A 355 26.57 6.55 19.59
C ALA A 355 26.62 7.69 20.62
N ASN A 356 26.25 7.39 21.85
CA ASN A 356 26.34 8.36 22.93
C ASN A 356 27.81 8.68 23.23
N LEU A 357 28.16 9.95 23.13
CA LEU A 357 29.51 10.45 23.40
C LEU A 357 29.43 11.77 24.16
N SER A 358 30.21 11.94 25.21
CA SER A 358 30.26 13.17 25.98
C SER A 358 31.69 13.54 26.35
N GLY A 359 31.89 14.81 26.65
CA GLY A 359 33.19 15.32 27.03
C GLY A 359 33.15 16.82 27.33
N THR A 360 34.31 17.44 27.50
CA THR A 360 34.47 18.83 27.77
C THR A 360 35.45 19.47 26.78
N LEU A 361 35.03 20.50 26.06
CA LEU A 361 35.91 21.28 25.18
C LEU A 361 36.87 22.13 26.01
N THR A 362 38.09 22.23 25.55
CA THR A 362 39.15 23.02 26.17
C THR A 362 39.78 23.97 25.15
N SER A 363 40.39 25.05 25.65
CA SER A 363 41.23 25.91 24.85
C SER A 363 42.50 26.22 25.61
N SER A 364 43.62 26.33 24.91
CA SER A 364 44.90 26.77 25.43
C SER A 364 45.47 27.89 24.56
N GLY A 365 46.32 28.76 25.09
CA GLY A 365 46.95 29.87 24.39
C GLY A 365 46.53 31.23 24.93
N GLY A 366 47.11 32.34 24.41
CA GLY A 366 47.08 33.67 24.98
C GLY A 366 45.79 34.47 24.82
N GLY A 367 44.78 33.93 24.08
CA GLY A 367 43.59 34.68 23.75
C GLY A 367 42.37 34.46 24.66
N GLY A 368 42.36 33.37 25.44
CA GLY A 368 41.20 32.96 26.25
C GLY A 368 39.92 32.73 25.46
N VAL A 369 39.10 31.81 25.92
CA VAL A 369 37.77 31.52 25.30
C VAL A 369 36.75 31.39 26.43
N THR A 370 35.60 32.05 26.27
CA THR A 370 34.41 31.72 27.06
C THR A 370 33.53 30.75 26.27
N TRP A 371 33.14 29.66 26.90
CA TRP A 371 32.28 28.63 26.30
C TRP A 371 30.81 28.87 26.66
N THR A 372 29.93 28.54 25.76
CA THR A 372 28.48 28.43 26.03
C THR A 372 27.98 27.05 25.54
N PRO A 373 27.57 26.18 26.49
CA PRO A 373 27.44 26.32 27.96
C PRO A 373 28.79 26.64 28.64
N SER A 374 28.74 27.34 29.74
CA SER A 374 29.92 27.95 30.43
C SER A 374 31.03 26.95 30.81
N THR A 375 30.75 25.68 30.86
CA THR A 375 31.69 24.60 31.15
C THR A 375 32.37 24.01 29.93
N GLY A 376 31.92 24.34 28.70
CA GLY A 376 32.37 23.68 27.46
C GLY A 376 31.94 22.24 27.35
N ASN A 377 31.06 21.74 28.19
CA ASN A 377 30.58 20.37 28.13
C ASN A 377 29.72 20.12 26.87
N PHE A 378 29.92 19.00 26.27
CA PHE A 378 29.10 18.53 25.14
C PHE A 378 28.58 17.13 25.38
N SER A 379 27.45 16.80 24.74
CA SER A 379 26.87 15.48 24.69
C SER A 379 26.30 15.23 23.31
N ILE A 380 26.68 14.13 22.71
CA ILE A 380 26.16 13.60 21.45
C ILE A 380 25.30 12.43 21.82
N ALA A 381 24.07 12.37 21.30
CA ALA A 381 23.16 11.26 21.52
C ALA A 381 23.10 10.34 20.30
N SER A 382 22.84 9.07 20.51
CA SER A 382 22.50 8.15 19.41
C SER A 382 21.29 8.69 18.63
N GLY A 383 21.42 8.77 17.30
CA GLY A 383 20.43 9.44 16.43
C GLY A 383 20.70 10.90 16.11
N SER A 384 21.67 11.53 16.82
CA SER A 384 22.12 12.92 16.57
C SER A 384 23.64 12.98 16.64
N PRO A 385 24.36 12.58 15.57
CA PRO A 385 25.79 12.31 15.63
C PRO A 385 26.68 13.55 15.82
N THR A 386 26.10 14.74 15.92
CA THR A 386 26.82 16.00 16.13
C THR A 386 26.18 16.84 17.22
N THR A 387 26.99 17.64 17.90
CA THR A 387 26.53 18.69 18.80
C THR A 387 27.38 19.95 18.60
N SER A 388 26.94 21.12 19.10
CA SER A 388 27.67 22.37 18.94
C SER A 388 27.80 23.07 20.26
N VAL A 389 28.98 23.66 20.49
CA VAL A 389 29.31 24.54 21.64
C VAL A 389 29.83 25.84 21.08
N THR A 390 29.37 26.94 21.63
CA THR A 390 29.84 28.27 21.19
C THR A 390 31.11 28.68 21.92
N ALA A 391 32.09 29.13 21.17
CA ALA A 391 33.36 29.69 21.63
C ALA A 391 33.38 31.19 21.38
N GLN A 392 33.58 32.00 22.43
CA GLN A 392 33.77 33.47 22.36
C GLN A 392 35.22 33.77 22.69
N PRO A 393 36.08 34.19 21.74
CA PRO A 393 37.43 34.70 22.02
C PRO A 393 37.38 35.98 22.80
N LEU A 394 38.30 36.13 23.76
CA LEU A 394 38.28 37.27 24.69
C LEU A 394 39.26 38.37 24.34
N SER A 395 40.33 38.12 23.59
CA SER A 395 41.40 39.06 23.31
C SER A 395 41.81 39.09 21.82
N PRO A 396 42.00 40.25 21.24
CA PRO A 396 42.43 40.40 19.86
C PRO A 396 43.91 40.04 19.68
N GLY A 397 44.28 39.53 18.50
CA GLY A 397 45.67 39.31 18.08
C GLY A 397 46.38 38.16 18.74
N GLY A 398 45.69 37.28 19.47
CA GLY A 398 46.23 36.08 20.09
C GLY A 398 46.07 34.79 19.23
N THR A 399 46.67 33.71 19.68
CA THR A 399 46.41 32.35 19.17
C THR A 399 45.76 31.50 20.24
N ILE A 400 44.76 30.73 19.86
CA ILE A 400 44.15 29.73 20.72
C ILE A 400 44.21 28.35 20.03
N THR A 401 44.37 27.29 20.83
CA THR A 401 44.33 25.90 20.36
C THR A 401 43.17 25.24 21.06
N LEU A 402 42.25 24.67 20.24
CA LEU A 402 41.09 23.95 20.71
C LEU A 402 41.45 22.48 21.01
N GLY A 403 40.79 21.90 22.01
CA GLY A 403 40.97 20.54 22.44
C GLY A 403 39.73 20.02 23.17
N ALA A 404 39.79 18.77 23.63
CA ALA A 404 38.74 18.19 24.47
C ALA A 404 39.33 17.22 25.50
N THR A 405 38.66 17.13 26.67
CA THR A 405 39.03 16.26 27.79
C THR A 405 37.80 15.57 28.36
N ASN A 406 37.98 14.64 29.29
CA ASN A 406 36.90 13.93 29.99
C ASN A 406 35.97 13.20 29.02
N LEU A 407 36.52 12.62 27.95
CA LEU A 407 35.76 11.89 26.96
C LEU A 407 35.21 10.59 27.53
N SER A 408 33.91 10.32 27.36
CA SER A 408 33.25 9.10 27.80
C SER A 408 33.74 7.86 27.04
N SER A 409 34.29 8.06 25.83
CA SER A 409 34.99 7.05 25.03
C SER A 409 36.22 7.73 24.39
N VAL A 410 37.35 7.09 24.48
CA VAL A 410 38.63 7.65 23.98
C VAL A 410 38.81 7.28 22.52
N PRO A 411 39.00 8.23 21.61
CA PRO A 411 39.23 7.94 20.18
C PRO A 411 40.64 7.35 19.94
N LEU A 412 40.76 6.58 18.86
CA LEU A 412 42.04 5.96 18.48
C LEU A 412 43.14 7.00 18.18
N ASN A 413 42.79 8.06 17.47
CA ASN A 413 43.72 9.06 16.96
C ASN A 413 43.52 10.47 17.60
N GLY A 414 42.99 10.54 18.83
CA GLY A 414 42.82 11.75 19.62
C GLY A 414 41.80 12.75 19.06
N VAL A 415 42.04 14.02 19.33
CA VAL A 415 41.19 15.13 18.86
C VAL A 415 41.81 15.74 17.61
N LYS A 416 41.03 15.88 16.59
CA LYS A 416 41.38 16.56 15.33
C LYS A 416 40.41 17.71 15.09
N CYS A 417 40.84 18.70 14.33
CA CYS A 417 40.03 19.88 14.06
C CYS A 417 39.96 20.19 12.58
N TRP A 418 38.84 20.77 12.17
CA TRP A 418 38.63 21.26 10.82
C TRP A 418 38.13 22.72 10.91
N ASN A 419 38.87 23.66 10.33
CA ASN A 419 38.54 25.10 10.36
C ASN A 419 37.75 25.58 9.13
N GLY A 420 37.20 24.66 8.32
CA GLY A 420 36.53 24.99 7.08
C GLY A 420 37.42 24.92 5.84
N SER A 421 38.76 24.97 6.01
CA SER A 421 39.72 24.92 4.92
C SER A 421 40.93 24.01 5.16
N SER A 422 41.29 23.80 6.41
CA SER A 422 42.49 23.03 6.81
C SER A 422 42.28 22.27 8.11
N ALA A 423 43.03 21.18 8.27
CA ALA A 423 43.04 20.37 9.50
C ALA A 423 43.95 21.01 10.54
N THR A 424 43.44 21.98 11.32
CA THR A 424 44.18 22.63 12.39
C THR A 424 43.30 22.93 13.58
N CYS A 425 43.79 22.69 14.78
CA CYS A 425 43.14 23.07 16.02
C CYS A 425 43.59 24.44 16.51
N THR A 426 44.57 25.05 15.88
CA THR A 426 45.11 26.39 16.26
C THR A 426 44.43 27.44 15.42
N LEU A 427 43.87 28.45 16.13
CA LEU A 427 43.18 29.58 15.54
C LEU A 427 43.92 30.85 15.89
N THR A 428 44.28 31.63 14.87
CA THR A 428 44.84 32.99 15.04
C THR A 428 43.69 33.96 15.10
N LEU A 429 43.62 34.77 16.18
CA LEU A 429 42.54 35.72 16.40
C LEU A 429 42.88 37.06 15.70
N PRO A 430 41.95 37.59 14.90
CA PRO A 430 42.16 38.85 14.21
C PRO A 430 42.09 40.05 15.14
N ASN A 431 42.70 41.19 14.72
CA ASN A 431 42.68 42.48 15.45
C ASN A 431 41.45 43.34 15.12
N ILE A 432 40.44 42.79 14.48
CA ILE A 432 39.34 43.58 13.92
C ILE A 432 38.14 43.51 14.84
N GLY A 433 37.54 44.63 15.20
CA GLY A 433 36.26 44.76 15.90
C GLY A 433 35.13 44.14 15.13
N CYS A 434 34.10 43.75 15.84
CA CYS A 434 33.01 42.98 15.35
C CYS A 434 32.13 43.77 14.34
N PHE A 435 31.94 43.24 13.17
CA PHE A 435 30.70 43.47 12.44
C PHE A 435 29.53 42.97 13.31
N ALA A 436 28.26 43.22 12.94
CA ALA A 436 27.20 42.65 13.72
C ALA A 436 27.47 41.14 13.88
N SER A 437 27.50 40.72 15.12
CA SER A 437 27.79 39.30 15.44
C SER A 437 26.66 38.40 14.96
N ASP A 438 25.49 38.98 14.76
CA ASP A 438 24.32 38.32 14.21
C ASP A 438 23.33 39.37 13.68
N LEU A 439 22.61 39.01 12.61
CA LEU A 439 21.56 39.80 12.00
C LEU A 439 20.33 38.94 11.80
N ASP A 440 19.18 39.43 12.19
CA ASP A 440 17.93 38.69 12.11
C ASP A 440 16.81 39.57 11.56
N ALA A 441 15.72 38.90 11.11
CA ALA A 441 14.56 39.53 10.55
C ALA A 441 13.27 38.99 11.14
N CYS A 442 12.23 39.81 11.19
CA CYS A 442 10.87 39.39 11.50
C CYS A 442 9.87 40.02 10.53
N SER A 443 8.69 39.42 10.41
CA SER A 443 7.63 39.96 9.59
C SER A 443 7.11 41.27 10.14
N ASN A 444 7.01 42.27 9.26
CA ASN A 444 6.47 43.57 9.58
C ASN A 444 5.32 43.93 8.65
N LEU A 445 4.18 44.21 9.21
CA LEU A 445 2.99 44.61 8.46
C LEU A 445 2.85 46.14 8.30
N THR A 446 3.29 46.89 9.31
CA THR A 446 2.97 48.31 9.42
C THR A 446 4.07 49.22 8.90
N GLY A 447 5.19 48.64 8.42
CA GLY A 447 6.35 49.44 8.04
C GLY A 447 7.03 50.16 9.18
N SER A 448 6.71 49.84 10.43
CA SER A 448 7.31 50.47 11.63
C SER A 448 8.53 49.65 12.07
N PRO A 449 9.71 50.26 12.21
CA PRO A 449 10.92 49.61 12.72
C PRO A 449 10.77 49.26 14.20
N GLY A 450 11.63 48.37 14.67
CA GLY A 450 11.75 48.03 16.07
C GLY A 450 10.87 46.88 16.57
N ARG A 451 10.23 46.13 15.69
CA ARG A 451 9.37 45.00 16.04
C ARG A 451 10.13 43.69 16.33
N CYS A 452 11.30 43.48 15.73
CA CYS A 452 12.08 42.30 16.00
C CYS A 452 12.64 42.32 17.41
N ALA A 453 12.52 41.20 18.11
CA ALA A 453 13.05 41.01 19.45
C ALA A 453 14.47 40.42 19.40
N ALA A 454 15.09 40.27 20.59
CA ALA A 454 16.36 39.57 20.70
C ALA A 454 16.27 38.10 20.35
N THR A 455 15.10 37.47 20.57
CA THR A 455 14.82 36.05 20.28
C THR A 455 13.38 35.90 19.88
N GLY A 456 13.07 34.76 19.27
CA GLY A 456 11.70 34.42 18.89
C GLY A 456 11.16 35.19 17.67
N ASN A 457 12.03 35.79 16.88
CA ASN A 457 11.65 36.43 15.63
C ASN A 457 11.04 35.44 14.67
N ARG A 458 9.86 35.78 14.10
CA ARG A 458 9.16 34.91 13.17
C ARG A 458 8.93 35.58 11.82
N LEU A 459 9.15 34.85 10.78
CA LEU A 459 8.84 35.22 9.41
C LEU A 459 7.55 34.57 8.98
N TYR A 460 6.56 35.36 8.54
CA TYR A 460 5.25 34.87 8.19
C TYR A 460 5.22 34.45 6.71
N THR A 461 4.47 33.40 6.44
CA THR A 461 4.15 32.96 5.08
C THR A 461 3.67 34.13 4.21
N LYS A 462 4.12 34.15 2.97
CA LYS A 462 3.74 35.13 1.96
C LYS A 462 3.01 34.43 0.79
N VAL A 463 2.32 35.25 -0.01
CA VAL A 463 1.64 34.78 -1.23
C VAL A 463 2.39 35.37 -2.43
N VAL A 464 2.57 34.57 -3.45
CA VAL A 464 3.23 34.96 -4.71
C VAL A 464 2.63 36.25 -5.26
N GLY A 465 3.48 37.14 -5.71
CA GLY A 465 3.10 38.41 -6.34
C GLY A 465 2.60 39.50 -5.40
N GLN A 466 2.50 39.24 -4.10
CA GLN A 466 2.13 40.27 -3.11
C GLN A 466 3.35 41.00 -2.54
N ALA A 467 3.14 42.23 -2.06
CA ALA A 467 4.17 42.97 -1.36
C ALA A 467 4.56 42.30 -0.03
N MET A 468 5.84 42.36 0.31
CA MET A 468 6.39 41.76 1.52
C MET A 468 7.23 42.80 2.27
N SER A 469 7.02 42.93 3.57
CA SER A 469 7.83 43.81 4.43
C SER A 469 8.40 43.04 5.60
N PHE A 470 9.63 43.35 5.96
CA PHE A 470 10.40 42.74 7.04
C PHE A 470 11.05 43.82 7.90
N ASP A 471 10.98 43.64 9.21
CA ASP A 471 11.80 44.43 10.15
C ASP A 471 13.11 43.67 10.40
N LEU A 472 14.15 44.38 10.79
CA LEU A 472 15.51 43.88 10.88
C LEU A 472 16.10 44.24 12.23
N VAL A 473 17.02 43.39 12.73
CA VAL A 473 17.70 43.60 13.99
C VAL A 473 19.12 43.04 13.97
N ALA A 474 20.07 43.76 14.55
CA ALA A 474 21.38 43.25 14.88
C ALA A 474 21.38 42.72 16.30
N LEU A 475 21.99 41.57 16.53
CA LEU A 475 22.00 40.86 17.80
C LEU A 475 23.41 40.53 18.23
N ALA A 476 23.67 40.60 19.54
CA ALA A 476 24.95 40.21 20.13
C ALA A 476 24.75 39.50 21.47
N GLY A 477 25.81 38.88 21.95
CA GLY A 477 25.87 38.27 23.27
C GLY A 477 25.25 36.87 23.41
N SER A 478 25.38 36.34 24.62
CA SER A 478 24.76 35.08 25.03
C SER A 478 24.28 35.22 26.47
N PRO A 479 22.97 35.32 26.72
CA PRO A 479 21.87 35.24 25.78
C PRO A 479 21.87 36.38 24.76
N LYS A 480 21.26 36.14 23.58
CA LYS A 480 21.14 37.14 22.53
C LYS A 480 20.39 38.37 23.02
N ALA A 481 20.94 39.55 22.74
CA ALA A 481 20.31 40.84 22.97
C ALA A 481 20.43 41.70 21.70
N VAL A 482 19.62 42.77 21.61
CA VAL A 482 19.78 43.76 20.53
C VAL A 482 21.15 44.40 20.68
N ASP A 483 21.95 44.35 19.64
CA ASP A 483 23.29 44.96 19.65
C ASP A 483 23.18 46.47 19.48
N THR A 484 22.91 47.15 20.56
CA THR A 484 22.82 48.63 20.55
C THR A 484 24.13 49.34 20.22
N SER A 485 25.25 48.63 20.20
CA SER A 485 26.55 49.14 19.78
C SER A 485 26.74 49.08 18.24
N PHE A 486 25.95 48.25 17.56
CA PHE A 486 26.08 48.09 16.12
C PHE A 486 25.49 49.27 15.34
N ASN A 487 26.33 49.90 14.54
CA ASN A 487 25.94 50.89 13.56
C ASN A 487 26.57 50.52 12.21
N SER A 488 25.78 50.52 11.14
CA SER A 488 26.28 50.32 9.80
C SER A 488 26.64 51.63 9.12
N GLY A 489 27.62 51.60 8.22
CA GLY A 489 28.10 52.77 7.51
C GLY A 489 28.77 52.41 6.19
N ALA A 490 29.43 53.34 5.57
CA ALA A 490 30.11 53.11 4.29
C ALA A 490 31.20 52.03 4.38
N GLY A 491 31.84 51.86 5.57
CA GLY A 491 32.89 50.85 5.77
C GLY A 491 32.34 49.44 6.13
N ASN A 492 31.10 49.35 6.56
CA ASN A 492 30.40 48.10 6.94
C ASN A 492 28.93 48.11 6.50
N PRO A 493 28.64 48.34 5.23
CA PRO A 493 27.25 48.38 4.75
C PRO A 493 26.56 47.03 4.94
N VAL A 494 25.28 47.06 5.31
CA VAL A 494 24.43 45.90 5.38
C VAL A 494 23.54 45.86 4.14
N SER A 495 23.82 44.96 3.23
CA SER A 495 22.95 44.67 2.09
C SER A 495 21.99 43.56 2.44
N VAL A 496 20.71 43.75 2.14
CA VAL A 496 19.63 42.80 2.47
C VAL A 496 18.91 42.36 1.21
N ASP A 497 18.76 41.08 1.05
CA ASP A 497 17.97 40.48 -0.03
C ASP A 497 17.26 39.20 0.46
N LEU A 498 16.60 38.51 -0.43
CA LEU A 498 15.97 37.20 -0.17
C LEU A 498 16.71 36.10 -0.89
N VAL A 499 16.98 35.02 -0.19
CA VAL A 499 17.54 33.81 -0.77
C VAL A 499 16.64 32.62 -0.52
N SER A 500 16.58 31.74 -1.50
CA SER A 500 15.86 30.47 -1.42
C SER A 500 16.81 29.30 -1.62
N SER A 501 16.45 28.15 -1.05
CA SER A 501 17.16 26.90 -1.26
C SER A 501 16.19 25.75 -1.33
N THR A 502 16.51 24.73 -2.13
CA THR A 502 15.79 23.45 -2.14
C THR A 502 16.14 22.60 -0.93
N GLY A 503 17.34 22.82 -0.33
CA GLY A 503 17.76 22.11 0.87
C GLY A 503 17.34 22.85 2.13
N THR A 504 17.21 22.09 3.21
CA THR A 504 16.88 22.60 4.56
C THR A 504 18.12 22.72 5.44
N THR A 505 19.25 22.19 4.99
CA THR A 505 20.50 22.24 5.73
C THR A 505 21.05 23.67 5.72
N ILE A 506 21.31 24.20 6.88
CA ILE A 506 21.87 25.55 7.07
C ILE A 506 23.28 25.45 7.61
N ASN A 507 24.08 26.42 7.31
CA ASN A 507 25.35 26.63 7.99
C ASN A 507 25.08 27.07 9.43
N ALA A 508 25.65 26.40 10.41
CA ALA A 508 25.38 26.65 11.81
C ALA A 508 25.76 28.07 12.28
N THR A 509 26.72 28.68 11.62
CA THR A 509 27.23 30.01 11.96
C THR A 509 26.45 31.11 11.25
N THR A 510 26.30 30.98 9.93
CA THR A 510 25.67 32.03 9.13
C THR A 510 24.16 31.86 9.01
N ARG A 511 23.63 30.71 9.34
CA ARG A 511 22.24 30.29 9.15
C ARG A 511 21.76 30.32 7.72
N CYS A 512 22.64 30.63 6.79
CA CYS A 512 22.31 30.55 5.37
C CYS A 512 22.28 29.11 4.89
N PRO A 513 21.41 28.80 3.93
CA PRO A 513 21.32 27.44 3.38
C PRO A 513 22.64 27.04 2.73
N THR A 514 23.08 25.80 2.97
CA THR A 514 24.33 25.25 2.43
C THR A 514 24.17 24.72 1.01
N THR A 515 22.96 24.35 0.64
CA THR A 515 22.65 23.79 -0.69
C THR A 515 22.33 24.95 -1.63
N ALA A 516 23.28 25.32 -2.49
CA ALA A 516 23.13 26.27 -3.60
C ALA A 516 22.06 27.36 -3.38
N PRO A 517 22.27 28.30 -2.42
CA PRO A 517 21.30 29.35 -2.21
C PRO A 517 21.23 30.24 -3.47
N THR A 518 20.02 30.45 -3.97
CA THR A 518 19.77 31.35 -5.10
C THR A 518 19.02 32.58 -4.61
N THR A 519 19.43 33.75 -5.06
CA THR A 519 18.65 34.97 -4.83
C THR A 519 17.27 34.80 -5.44
N VAL A 520 16.24 35.21 -4.69
CA VAL A 520 14.86 35.15 -5.17
C VAL A 520 14.71 36.04 -6.40
N SER A 521 14.30 35.43 -7.50
CA SER A 521 14.20 36.11 -8.79
C SER A 521 13.27 37.31 -8.71
N GLY A 522 13.73 38.43 -9.28
CA GLY A 522 13.00 39.70 -9.26
C GLY A 522 13.15 40.52 -7.99
N VAL A 523 13.82 39.99 -6.95
CA VAL A 523 14.07 40.70 -5.70
C VAL A 523 15.44 41.32 -5.73
N SER A 524 15.50 42.67 -5.63
CA SER A 524 16.77 43.42 -5.64
C SER A 524 17.30 43.57 -4.21
N ALA A 525 18.62 43.44 -4.05
CA ALA A 525 19.28 43.74 -2.79
C ALA A 525 19.13 45.22 -2.44
N GLN A 526 18.88 45.54 -1.19
CA GLN A 526 18.75 46.90 -0.68
C GLN A 526 19.77 47.11 0.41
N THR A 527 20.48 48.27 0.41
CA THR A 527 21.37 48.65 1.49
C THR A 527 20.56 49.32 2.59
N ILE A 528 20.58 48.73 3.75
CA ILE A 528 19.86 49.22 4.93
C ILE A 528 20.88 49.77 5.95
N ALA A 529 20.65 50.99 6.36
CA ALA A 529 21.43 51.60 7.42
C ALA A 529 20.92 51.18 8.80
N PHE A 530 21.83 50.80 9.69
CA PHE A 530 21.53 50.44 11.07
C PHE A 530 22.06 51.49 12.00
N THR A 531 21.30 51.82 13.04
CA THR A 531 21.69 52.63 14.14
C THR A 531 21.25 52.00 15.46
N SER A 532 22.18 51.78 16.38
CA SER A 532 21.91 51.09 17.65
C SER A 532 21.22 49.74 17.44
N GLY A 533 21.69 48.96 16.45
CA GLY A 533 21.23 47.60 16.16
C GLY A 533 19.91 47.48 15.41
N ARG A 534 19.35 48.63 14.95
CA ARG A 534 18.08 48.62 14.20
C ARG A 534 18.15 49.46 12.95
N PRO A 535 17.27 49.31 11.95
CA PRO A 535 17.24 50.19 10.80
C PRO A 535 17.18 51.68 11.23
N ALA A 536 18.10 52.50 10.68
CA ALA A 536 18.29 53.90 11.04
C ALA A 536 17.11 54.80 10.63
N THR A 537 16.28 54.38 9.70
CA THR A 537 15.08 55.08 9.24
C THR A 537 13.89 54.16 9.37
N ALA A 538 12.68 54.73 9.32
CA ALA A 538 11.44 53.92 9.31
C ALA A 538 11.29 52.95 8.11
N THR A 539 12.34 52.82 7.28
CA THR A 539 12.38 51.93 6.13
C THR A 539 12.72 50.51 6.57
N THR A 540 11.72 49.70 6.56
CA THR A 540 11.84 48.23 6.59
C THR A 540 12.31 47.72 5.25
N TYR A 541 12.90 46.53 5.22
CA TYR A 541 13.17 45.88 3.95
C TYR A 541 11.85 45.51 3.29
N THR A 542 11.57 46.06 2.11
CA THR A 542 10.29 45.85 1.41
C THR A 542 10.51 45.32 0.01
N VAL A 543 9.83 44.21 -0.32
CA VAL A 543 9.71 43.69 -1.68
C VAL A 543 8.37 44.15 -2.24
N PRO A 544 8.34 44.98 -3.28
CA PRO A 544 7.09 45.44 -3.91
C PRO A 544 6.24 44.30 -4.49
N ALA A 545 4.95 44.54 -4.67
CA ALA A 545 4.06 43.63 -5.36
C ALA A 545 4.55 43.33 -6.80
N GLY A 546 4.35 42.13 -7.29
CA GLY A 546 4.75 41.67 -8.62
C GLY A 546 6.24 41.31 -8.76
N GLN A 547 7.06 41.54 -7.75
CA GLN A 547 8.49 41.25 -7.81
C GLN A 547 8.81 39.76 -7.72
N ASN A 548 8.12 39.00 -6.90
CA ASN A 548 8.30 37.55 -6.81
C ASN A 548 7.14 36.80 -7.46
N THR A 549 7.41 36.05 -8.50
CA THR A 549 6.44 35.30 -9.28
C THR A 549 6.53 33.80 -9.07
N ARG A 550 7.34 33.33 -8.10
CA ARG A 550 7.60 31.91 -7.85
C ARG A 550 7.15 31.47 -6.48
N ALA A 551 6.64 30.27 -6.40
CA ALA A 551 6.41 29.56 -5.14
C ALA A 551 7.75 29.03 -4.59
N LEU A 552 7.98 29.24 -3.31
CA LEU A 552 9.25 28.87 -2.66
C LEU A 552 8.94 28.40 -1.23
N ARG A 553 9.41 27.20 -0.87
CA ARG A 553 9.19 26.63 0.47
C ARG A 553 10.08 27.25 1.52
N ASN A 554 11.31 27.53 1.14
CA ASN A 554 12.34 27.94 2.09
C ASN A 554 12.98 29.22 1.60
N VAL A 555 12.61 30.34 2.22
CA VAL A 555 13.14 31.67 1.91
C VAL A 555 13.67 32.27 3.21
N TRP A 556 14.87 32.79 3.15
CA TRP A 556 15.52 33.52 4.21
C TRP A 556 15.73 34.97 3.80
N VAL A 557 15.68 35.87 4.76
CA VAL A 557 16.22 37.19 4.60
C VAL A 557 17.73 37.09 4.77
N ARG A 558 18.50 37.47 3.72
CA ARG A 558 19.95 37.37 3.73
C ARG A 558 20.54 38.76 3.95
N PHE A 559 21.55 38.83 4.80
CA PHE A 559 22.32 40.01 5.16
C PHE A 559 23.75 39.79 4.69
N SER A 560 24.32 40.75 4.00
CA SER A 560 25.72 40.73 3.60
C SER A 560 26.41 41.97 4.13
N GLN A 561 27.51 41.78 4.86
CA GLN A 561 28.29 42.86 5.49
C GLN A 561 29.71 43.00 4.90
N GLY A 562 29.92 42.67 3.64
CA GLY A 562 31.26 42.66 3.05
C GLY A 562 32.21 41.74 3.81
N ALA A 563 33.30 42.32 4.37
CA ALA A 563 34.27 41.55 5.15
C ALA A 563 33.72 40.98 6.46
N GLY A 564 32.57 41.47 6.95
CA GLY A 564 31.89 40.93 8.10
C GLY A 564 31.08 39.66 7.85
N GLY A 565 31.04 39.20 6.60
CA GLY A 565 30.39 37.93 6.23
C GLY A 565 28.94 38.10 5.85
N THR A 566 28.33 36.95 5.69
CA THR A 566 26.93 36.83 5.28
C THR A 566 26.17 36.07 6.34
N PHE A 567 24.98 36.57 6.68
CA PHE A 567 24.06 35.92 7.61
C PHE A 567 22.70 35.76 6.97
N CYS A 568 21.95 34.80 7.43
CA CYS A 568 20.54 34.69 7.07
C CYS A 568 19.69 34.75 8.34
N SER A 569 18.43 35.15 8.19
CA SER A 569 17.47 35.20 9.28
C SER A 569 17.40 33.85 10.04
N ASN A 570 17.19 33.92 11.34
CA ASN A 570 17.06 32.74 12.17
C ASN A 570 15.84 31.90 11.79
N ASP A 571 14.77 32.55 11.39
CA ASP A 571 13.60 31.91 10.81
C ASP A 571 13.64 32.01 9.28
N ARG A 572 12.87 31.17 8.63
CA ARG A 572 12.65 31.19 7.19
C ARG A 572 11.14 31.20 6.93
N PHE A 573 10.70 31.48 5.77
CA PHE A 573 9.29 31.51 5.42
C PHE A 573 9.04 30.87 4.05
N ALA A 574 7.78 30.53 3.83
CA ALA A 574 7.33 30.08 2.54
C ALA A 574 6.66 31.21 1.76
N ILE A 575 6.82 31.19 0.46
CA ILE A 575 6.03 31.97 -0.48
C ILE A 575 5.16 30.99 -1.23
N ARG A 576 3.89 30.94 -0.88
CA ARG A 576 2.96 29.98 -1.44
C ARG A 576 2.20 30.51 -2.63
N PRO A 577 1.69 29.63 -3.53
CA PRO A 577 0.74 30.05 -4.55
C PRO A 577 -0.52 30.69 -3.97
N ALA A 578 -1.22 31.46 -4.78
CA ALA A 578 -2.53 32.01 -4.42
C ALA A 578 -3.64 30.93 -4.43
N GLY A 579 -3.51 29.93 -5.26
CA GLY A 579 -4.47 28.83 -5.41
C GLY A 579 -4.12 27.90 -6.55
N PHE A 580 -4.95 26.90 -6.77
CA PHE A 580 -4.93 26.10 -7.99
C PHE A 580 -5.80 26.77 -9.03
N THR A 581 -5.22 27.07 -10.19
CA THR A 581 -5.92 27.73 -11.30
C THR A 581 -6.59 26.73 -12.24
N LEU A 582 -6.08 25.49 -12.28
CA LEU A 582 -6.59 24.47 -13.18
C LEU A 582 -6.43 23.08 -12.54
N ILE A 583 -7.54 22.33 -12.54
CA ILE A 583 -7.55 20.92 -12.17
C ILE A 583 -8.07 20.14 -13.37
N THR A 584 -7.27 19.20 -13.87
CA THR A 584 -7.56 18.44 -15.10
C THR A 584 -7.23 16.97 -14.93
N SER A 585 -7.68 16.17 -15.89
CA SER A 585 -7.29 14.77 -16.07
C SER A 585 -6.90 14.56 -17.53
N SER A 586 -5.96 13.66 -17.82
CA SER A 586 -5.70 13.21 -19.18
C SER A 586 -6.72 12.16 -19.65
N ASP A 587 -7.35 11.47 -18.71
CA ASP A 587 -8.09 10.23 -18.94
C ASP A 587 -9.57 10.37 -18.57
N ALA A 588 -9.95 11.32 -17.74
CA ALA A 588 -11.29 11.39 -17.14
C ALA A 588 -11.95 12.79 -17.25
N ASN A 589 -11.48 13.68 -18.10
CA ASN A 589 -12.15 14.96 -18.32
C ASN A 589 -13.49 14.76 -19.02
N ALA A 590 -14.54 15.29 -18.46
CA ALA A 590 -15.82 15.38 -19.15
C ALA A 590 -15.75 16.40 -20.28
N ASP A 591 -16.60 16.20 -21.30
CA ASP A 591 -16.80 17.20 -22.33
C ASP A 591 -17.34 18.50 -21.67
N VAL A 592 -16.72 19.63 -22.00
CA VAL A 592 -17.11 20.95 -21.47
C VAL A 592 -18.51 21.39 -21.88
N THR A 593 -19.14 20.75 -22.86
CA THR A 593 -20.46 21.08 -23.38
C THR A 593 -21.61 20.53 -22.51
N GLY A 594 -21.33 19.71 -21.56
CA GLY A 594 -22.36 19.25 -20.60
C GLY A 594 -22.11 17.86 -20.04
N VAL A 595 -22.60 17.66 -18.83
CA VAL A 595 -22.60 16.39 -18.16
C VAL A 595 -23.94 15.70 -18.40
N SER A 596 -23.93 14.59 -19.11
CA SER A 596 -25.13 13.86 -19.54
C SER A 596 -24.97 12.37 -19.36
N ALA A 597 -26.05 11.72 -18.96
CA ALA A 597 -26.11 10.25 -18.93
C ALA A 597 -26.00 9.63 -20.34
N ALA A 598 -26.25 10.41 -21.41
CA ALA A 598 -26.12 9.98 -22.80
C ALA A 598 -24.71 10.17 -23.37
N ALA A 599 -23.82 10.90 -22.68
CA ALA A 599 -22.46 11.10 -23.17
C ALA A 599 -21.70 9.75 -23.23
N THR A 600 -20.72 9.68 -24.12
CA THR A 600 -19.86 8.49 -24.26
C THR A 600 -19.19 8.15 -22.93
N PRO A 601 -19.23 6.90 -22.49
CA PRO A 601 -18.49 6.49 -21.30
C PRO A 601 -16.98 6.64 -21.54
N ILE A 602 -16.27 7.15 -20.55
CA ILE A 602 -14.83 7.42 -20.65
C ILE A 602 -14.03 6.42 -19.85
N ILE A 603 -14.41 6.20 -18.58
CA ILE A 603 -13.61 5.42 -17.65
C ILE A 603 -14.49 4.56 -16.75
N LYS A 604 -14.05 3.37 -16.44
CA LYS A 604 -14.74 2.46 -15.54
C LYS A 604 -14.71 2.96 -14.11
N ALA A 605 -15.82 2.87 -13.41
CA ALA A 605 -15.88 3.15 -11.98
C ALA A 605 -14.89 2.27 -11.22
N GLY A 606 -14.07 2.88 -10.38
CA GLY A 606 -13.00 2.22 -9.66
C GLY A 606 -11.71 1.97 -10.45
N ALA A 607 -11.66 2.27 -11.75
CA ALA A 607 -10.43 2.25 -12.51
C ALA A 607 -9.54 3.45 -12.13
N ALA A 608 -8.24 3.24 -12.25
CA ALA A 608 -7.28 4.30 -12.01
C ALA A 608 -7.32 5.34 -13.13
N PHE A 609 -7.25 6.61 -12.77
CA PHE A 609 -7.14 7.74 -13.69
C PHE A 609 -6.20 8.80 -13.12
N SER A 610 -5.73 9.68 -13.98
CA SER A 610 -4.85 10.75 -13.59
C SER A 610 -5.63 11.99 -13.16
N LEU A 611 -5.11 12.71 -12.17
CA LEU A 611 -5.48 14.11 -11.91
C LEU A 611 -4.23 14.96 -11.86
N THR A 612 -4.34 16.17 -12.38
CA THR A 612 -3.31 17.19 -12.31
C THR A 612 -3.92 18.47 -11.74
N ALA A 613 -3.30 19.03 -10.72
CA ALA A 613 -3.68 20.29 -10.11
C ALA A 613 -2.55 21.31 -10.33
N ASN A 614 -2.79 22.32 -11.15
CA ASN A 614 -1.82 23.33 -11.50
C ASN A 614 -2.12 24.64 -10.77
N THR A 615 -1.10 25.25 -10.20
CA THR A 615 -1.18 26.58 -9.59
C THR A 615 -0.95 27.71 -10.59
N GLY A 616 -0.36 27.40 -11.75
CA GLY A 616 0.15 28.41 -12.69
C GLY A 616 1.32 29.21 -12.12
N THR A 617 1.94 28.75 -11.04
CA THR A 617 3.01 29.44 -10.33
C THR A 617 4.25 28.56 -10.33
N PRO A 618 5.32 28.89 -11.07
CA PRO A 618 6.54 28.11 -11.07
C PRO A 618 7.15 27.94 -9.69
N GLY A 619 7.75 26.80 -9.42
CA GLY A 619 8.36 26.46 -8.14
C GLY A 619 7.46 25.80 -7.13
N TYR A 620 6.21 25.55 -7.48
CA TYR A 620 5.33 24.73 -6.66
C TYR A 620 5.68 23.24 -6.79
N ASP A 621 6.01 22.62 -5.68
CA ASP A 621 6.39 21.20 -5.54
C ASP A 621 5.54 20.47 -4.50
N GLY A 622 4.42 21.06 -4.11
CA GLY A 622 3.57 20.54 -3.04
C GLY A 622 2.80 19.28 -3.43
N THR A 623 2.20 18.70 -2.43
CA THR A 623 1.36 17.50 -2.55
C THR A 623 -0.05 17.86 -2.07
N PRO A 624 -0.94 18.29 -2.98
CA PRO A 624 -2.29 18.66 -2.61
C PRO A 624 -3.07 17.49 -2.01
N GLY A 625 -3.97 17.82 -1.10
CA GLY A 625 -5.00 16.92 -0.61
C GLY A 625 -6.33 17.15 -1.35
N VAL A 626 -7.21 16.20 -1.21
CA VAL A 626 -8.60 16.29 -1.65
C VAL A 626 -9.51 16.37 -0.44
N SER A 627 -10.47 17.30 -0.45
CA SER A 627 -11.52 17.37 0.55
C SER A 627 -12.72 16.54 0.09
N PRO A 628 -13.02 15.41 0.72
CA PRO A 628 -14.11 14.54 0.30
C PRO A 628 -15.49 15.21 0.47
N THR A 629 -15.60 16.24 1.32
CA THR A 629 -16.85 16.98 1.54
C THR A 629 -17.11 18.07 0.52
N LEU A 630 -16.10 18.42 -0.30
CA LEU A 630 -16.18 19.46 -1.32
C LEU A 630 -16.10 18.86 -2.73
N ILE A 631 -16.63 17.67 -2.88
CA ILE A 631 -16.86 17.02 -4.17
C ILE A 631 -18.35 17.19 -4.48
N GLU A 632 -18.65 17.72 -5.66
CA GLU A 632 -20.00 17.85 -6.19
C GLU A 632 -20.24 16.78 -7.26
N TRP A 633 -21.41 16.21 -7.24
CA TRP A 633 -21.88 15.21 -8.20
C TRP A 633 -22.99 15.76 -9.09
N VAL A 634 -23.14 15.20 -10.28
CA VAL A 634 -24.23 15.56 -11.17
C VAL A 634 -25.53 14.96 -10.70
N GLY A 635 -26.55 15.81 -10.62
CA GLY A 635 -27.89 15.43 -10.21
C GLY A 635 -28.00 15.12 -8.72
N MET A 636 -28.98 14.31 -8.34
CA MET A 636 -29.12 13.80 -6.98
C MET A 636 -28.61 12.35 -6.99
N PRO A 637 -27.40 12.08 -6.53
CA PRO A 637 -26.87 10.73 -6.51
C PRO A 637 -27.63 9.89 -5.48
N VAL A 638 -27.77 8.62 -5.76
CA VAL A 638 -28.27 7.66 -4.78
C VAL A 638 -27.21 7.46 -3.69
N ARG A 639 -25.93 7.43 -4.11
CA ARG A 639 -24.77 7.35 -3.23
C ARG A 639 -23.75 8.40 -3.66
N VAL A 640 -23.18 9.05 -2.66
CA VAL A 640 -21.98 9.86 -2.84
C VAL A 640 -20.82 8.92 -3.14
N GLY A 641 -20.22 9.05 -4.31
CA GLY A 641 -19.04 8.24 -4.66
C GLY A 641 -17.81 8.65 -3.84
N THR A 642 -16.90 7.74 -3.67
CA THR A 642 -15.64 7.97 -2.99
C THR A 642 -14.53 8.17 -4.01
N LEU A 643 -13.85 9.30 -3.93
CA LEU A 643 -12.62 9.55 -4.64
C LEU A 643 -11.45 9.13 -3.74
N ALA A 644 -10.68 8.16 -4.18
CA ALA A 644 -9.46 7.73 -3.53
C ALA A 644 -8.26 8.02 -4.44
N GLY A 645 -7.08 8.13 -3.84
CA GLY A 645 -5.86 8.48 -4.55
C GLY A 645 -5.19 9.69 -3.93
N SER A 646 -4.01 10.01 -4.42
CA SER A 646 -3.23 11.14 -3.93
C SER A 646 -2.44 11.78 -5.07
N PHE A 647 -2.21 13.07 -4.92
CA PHE A 647 -1.26 13.78 -5.75
C PHE A 647 0.17 13.49 -5.27
N THR A 648 1.09 13.54 -6.20
CA THR A 648 2.53 13.58 -5.93
C THR A 648 3.07 14.92 -6.43
N GLY A 649 3.96 15.53 -5.66
CA GLY A 649 4.61 16.78 -6.07
C GLY A 649 5.49 16.57 -7.31
N THR A 650 5.78 17.64 -8.01
CA THR A 650 6.72 17.59 -9.13
C THR A 650 8.16 17.46 -8.61
N ALA A 651 8.98 16.66 -9.30
CA ALA A 651 10.40 16.52 -8.96
C ALA A 651 11.22 17.80 -9.19
N SER A 652 10.72 18.75 -9.96
CA SER A 652 11.42 20.00 -10.30
C SER A 652 10.83 21.19 -9.57
N VAL A 653 11.45 21.57 -8.46
CA VAL A 653 11.14 22.78 -7.69
C VAL A 653 11.41 24.09 -8.46
N LEU A 654 12.09 24.04 -9.59
CA LEU A 654 12.41 25.25 -10.38
C LEU A 654 11.38 25.53 -11.48
N THR A 655 10.77 24.51 -12.04
CA THR A 655 9.88 24.64 -13.21
C THR A 655 8.50 24.06 -12.99
N GLY A 656 8.32 23.26 -11.91
CA GLY A 656 7.02 22.69 -11.58
C GLY A 656 6.04 23.77 -11.13
N ASP A 657 4.81 23.68 -11.61
CA ASP A 657 3.70 24.57 -11.25
C ASP A 657 2.47 23.82 -10.75
N GLY A 658 2.58 22.50 -10.60
CA GLY A 658 1.47 21.66 -10.21
C GLY A 658 1.90 20.33 -9.61
N ALA A 659 0.91 19.53 -9.28
CA ALA A 659 1.05 18.17 -8.79
C ALA A 659 0.18 17.23 -9.61
N SER A 660 0.65 16.03 -9.85
CA SER A 660 -0.08 14.98 -10.58
C SER A 660 -0.24 13.74 -9.71
N GLY A 661 -1.34 13.04 -9.89
CA GLY A 661 -1.57 11.72 -9.32
C GLY A 661 -2.07 10.78 -10.40
N PRO A 662 -1.34 9.69 -10.72
CA PRO A 662 -1.69 8.82 -11.84
C PRO A 662 -2.72 7.74 -11.47
N ALA A 663 -3.06 7.62 -10.21
CA ALA A 663 -3.83 6.48 -9.70
C ALA A 663 -4.99 6.92 -8.79
N PHE A 664 -5.71 7.96 -9.18
CA PHE A 664 -6.99 8.25 -8.54
C PHE A 664 -8.04 7.23 -8.98
N THR A 665 -8.94 6.90 -8.11
CA THR A 665 -10.08 6.03 -8.41
C THR A 665 -11.36 6.66 -7.88
N TYR A 666 -12.42 6.61 -8.67
CA TYR A 666 -13.75 7.02 -8.26
C TYR A 666 -14.70 5.83 -8.33
N ASP A 667 -15.29 5.45 -7.22
CA ASP A 667 -15.94 4.15 -7.05
C ASP A 667 -17.38 4.09 -7.56
N GLU A 668 -17.95 5.22 -8.05
CA GLU A 668 -19.33 5.32 -8.54
C GLU A 668 -19.41 5.70 -10.03
N VAL A 669 -20.58 5.49 -10.61
CA VAL A 669 -20.90 5.93 -11.97
C VAL A 669 -21.33 7.39 -11.98
N GLY A 670 -21.20 8.03 -13.13
CA GLY A 670 -21.60 9.42 -13.36
C GLY A 670 -20.43 10.37 -13.43
N TYR A 671 -20.58 11.52 -12.84
CA TYR A 671 -19.60 12.60 -12.87
C TYR A 671 -19.39 13.17 -11.49
N PHE A 672 -18.20 13.69 -11.25
CA PHE A 672 -17.93 14.55 -10.11
C PHE A 672 -17.10 15.77 -10.54
N ARG A 673 -17.09 16.81 -9.73
CA ARG A 673 -16.15 17.93 -9.80
C ARG A 673 -15.77 18.38 -8.39
N PHE A 674 -14.68 19.08 -8.31
CA PHE A 674 -14.28 19.73 -7.06
C PHE A 674 -14.99 21.09 -6.94
N GLN A 675 -15.61 21.33 -5.81
CA GLN A 675 -16.07 22.63 -5.37
C GLN A 675 -14.87 23.53 -5.02
N PRO A 676 -15.04 24.82 -4.83
CA PRO A 676 -13.97 25.68 -4.31
C PRO A 676 -13.34 25.06 -3.06
N TYR A 677 -12.03 25.01 -3.03
CA TYR A 677 -11.20 24.36 -1.99
C TYR A 677 -11.33 22.84 -1.90
N GLY A 678 -11.95 22.21 -2.88
CA GLY A 678 -12.04 20.75 -2.97
C GLY A 678 -10.69 20.08 -3.21
N VAL A 679 -9.80 20.75 -3.90
CA VAL A 679 -8.37 20.40 -3.97
C VAL A 679 -7.59 21.50 -3.27
N TYR A 680 -6.79 21.14 -2.31
CA TYR A 680 -6.07 22.13 -1.50
C TYR A 680 -4.71 21.59 -1.05
N ASP A 681 -3.77 22.51 -0.81
CA ASP A 681 -2.51 22.15 -0.15
C ASP A 681 -2.45 22.80 1.22
N ALA A 682 -2.26 21.97 2.24
CA ALA A 682 -2.04 22.34 3.62
C ALA A 682 -0.59 22.08 4.06
N THR A 683 0.24 21.52 3.18
CA THR A 683 1.58 21.03 3.50
C THR A 683 2.69 21.89 2.93
N PHE A 684 2.39 22.75 1.96
CA PHE A 684 3.39 23.58 1.30
C PHE A 684 4.07 24.52 2.31
N THR A 685 3.30 25.06 3.25
CA THR A 685 3.81 25.92 4.32
C THR A 685 4.12 25.17 5.60
N GLY A 686 3.44 24.06 5.86
CA GLY A 686 3.46 23.33 7.12
C GLY A 686 4.61 22.35 7.32
N ALA A 687 5.25 21.87 6.23
CA ALA A 687 6.40 20.95 6.32
C ALA A 687 7.62 21.59 7.01
N TYR A 688 7.56 22.85 7.32
CA TYR A 688 8.65 23.66 7.77
C TYR A 688 8.34 24.44 9.06
N GLN A 689 7.11 24.84 9.23
CA GLN A 689 6.66 25.67 10.34
C GLN A 689 5.64 24.89 11.15
N ASP A 690 5.78 24.93 12.48
CA ASP A 690 4.83 24.29 13.37
C ASP A 690 3.39 24.48 12.90
N ALA A 691 2.59 23.42 12.96
CA ALA A 691 1.16 23.41 12.64
C ALA A 691 0.32 24.37 13.53
N SER A 692 0.97 25.14 14.40
CA SER A 692 0.36 26.17 15.19
C SER A 692 0.28 27.49 14.42
N ASP A 693 -0.75 28.28 14.65
CA ASP A 693 -1.00 29.62 14.05
C ASP A 693 0.12 30.67 14.24
N THR A 694 1.39 30.21 14.32
CA THR A 694 2.52 31.11 14.62
C THR A 694 2.94 31.93 13.41
N VAL A 695 2.85 31.41 12.21
CA VAL A 695 3.39 32.06 10.99
C VAL A 695 2.37 32.25 9.86
N CYS A 696 1.26 31.53 9.89
CA CYS A 696 0.13 31.68 9.01
C CYS A 696 -1.15 31.29 9.76
N VAL A 697 -2.33 31.62 9.24
CA VAL A 697 -3.61 31.30 9.86
C VAL A 697 -4.00 29.87 9.47
N ASN A 698 -4.15 28.99 10.46
CA ASN A 698 -4.55 27.59 10.22
C ASN A 698 -5.96 27.27 10.71
N THR A 699 -6.68 28.30 11.19
CA THR A 699 -8.04 28.18 11.71
C THR A 699 -9.07 28.71 10.72
N THR A 700 -10.12 27.93 10.51
CA THR A 700 -11.29 28.33 9.70
C THR A 700 -11.99 29.57 10.34
N PRO A 701 -12.46 30.55 9.57
CA PRO A 701 -12.65 30.53 8.10
C PRO A 701 -11.47 31.14 7.31
N ASN A 702 -10.37 31.54 7.95
CA ASN A 702 -9.32 32.34 7.32
C ASN A 702 -8.07 31.53 6.93
N ASP A 703 -8.12 30.21 7.08
CA ASP A 703 -7.01 29.32 6.77
C ASP A 703 -6.65 29.26 5.26
N PHE A 704 -7.54 29.68 4.38
CA PHE A 704 -7.33 29.84 2.94
C PHE A 704 -7.11 31.30 2.50
N ALA A 705 -7.12 32.26 3.42
CA ALA A 705 -7.07 33.67 3.05
C ALA A 705 -5.74 34.06 2.38
N ASN A 706 -5.83 34.68 1.21
CA ASN A 706 -4.68 35.27 0.55
C ASN A 706 -4.34 36.67 1.07
N THR A 707 -5.31 37.39 1.65
CA THR A 707 -5.13 38.70 2.25
C THR A 707 -4.61 38.55 3.68
N PRO A 708 -3.55 39.25 4.06
CA PRO A 708 -3.06 39.23 5.43
C PRO A 708 -4.12 39.75 6.40
N ASN A 709 -4.25 39.09 7.55
CA ASN A 709 -5.08 39.60 8.67
C ASN A 709 -4.37 40.77 9.41
N ALA A 710 -4.99 41.30 10.47
CA ALA A 710 -4.44 42.39 11.25
C ALA A 710 -3.05 42.07 11.87
N ALA A 711 -2.70 40.80 12.04
CA ALA A 711 -1.37 40.37 12.52
C ALA A 711 -0.35 40.14 11.39
N GLY A 712 -0.75 40.30 10.12
CA GLY A 712 0.15 40.11 8.97
C GLY A 712 0.26 38.72 8.45
N LYS A 713 -0.62 37.85 8.89
CA LYS A 713 -0.61 36.44 8.52
C LYS A 713 -1.63 36.14 7.48
N VAL A 714 -1.22 35.51 6.41
CA VAL A 714 -2.11 34.87 5.40
C VAL A 714 -2.53 33.46 5.84
N GLY A 715 -3.49 32.86 5.18
CA GLY A 715 -3.87 31.47 5.42
C GLY A 715 -2.73 30.51 5.13
N CYS A 716 -2.62 29.45 5.93
CA CYS A 716 -1.63 28.38 5.72
C CYS A 716 -1.93 27.51 4.50
N LYS A 717 -3.21 27.44 4.12
CA LYS A 717 -3.72 26.60 3.04
C LYS A 717 -3.98 27.45 1.80
N PHE A 718 -3.97 26.81 0.67
CA PHE A 718 -4.53 27.35 -0.56
C PHE A 718 -5.17 26.22 -1.35
N GLY A 719 -6.14 26.55 -2.19
CA GLY A 719 -6.90 25.59 -2.95
C GLY A 719 -7.43 26.18 -4.24
N ASN A 720 -8.22 25.43 -4.98
CA ASN A 720 -8.95 25.97 -6.11
C ASN A 720 -10.00 26.98 -5.65
N THR A 721 -10.00 28.17 -6.21
CA THR A 721 -10.94 29.23 -5.82
C THR A 721 -12.28 29.14 -6.56
N ALA A 722 -12.31 28.40 -7.66
CA ALA A 722 -13.50 28.11 -8.45
C ALA A 722 -13.72 26.61 -8.53
N ALA A 723 -14.96 26.18 -8.79
CA ALA A 723 -15.24 24.78 -9.07
C ALA A 723 -14.43 24.31 -10.31
N SER A 724 -13.93 23.10 -10.26
CA SER A 724 -13.28 22.48 -11.40
C SER A 724 -14.27 22.15 -12.52
N ASN A 725 -13.79 21.80 -13.69
CA ASN A 725 -14.57 21.07 -14.67
C ASN A 725 -14.99 19.71 -14.08
N TYR A 726 -16.01 19.11 -14.67
CA TYR A 726 -16.42 17.76 -14.29
C TYR A 726 -15.46 16.71 -14.82
N PHE A 727 -15.33 15.64 -14.06
CA PHE A 727 -14.62 14.42 -14.41
C PHE A 727 -15.61 13.28 -14.62
N GLY A 728 -15.33 12.40 -15.57
CA GLY A 728 -16.22 11.31 -15.99
C GLY A 728 -16.55 11.46 -17.49
N ARG A 729 -17.41 10.68 -18.08
CA ARG A 729 -18.42 9.81 -17.47
C ARG A 729 -17.83 8.50 -16.99
N PHE A 730 -17.96 8.24 -15.71
CA PHE A 730 -17.67 6.94 -15.13
C PHE A 730 -18.81 5.98 -15.42
N TYR A 731 -18.50 4.71 -15.72
CA TYR A 731 -19.47 3.66 -16.01
C TYR A 731 -19.08 2.36 -15.32
N PRO A 732 -20.00 1.41 -15.12
CA PRO A 732 -19.67 0.17 -14.42
C PRO A 732 -18.54 -0.60 -15.12
N ASP A 733 -17.69 -1.25 -14.34
CA ASP A 733 -16.66 -2.14 -14.92
C ASP A 733 -17.28 -3.36 -15.55
N ARG A 734 -18.23 -3.95 -14.85
CA ARG A 734 -18.89 -5.19 -15.27
C ARG A 734 -20.23 -5.38 -14.56
N PHE A 735 -20.97 -6.31 -15.05
CA PHE A 735 -22.12 -6.87 -14.34
C PHE A 735 -21.79 -8.18 -13.66
N THR A 736 -22.59 -8.52 -12.65
CA THR A 736 -22.80 -9.89 -12.20
C THR A 736 -24.26 -10.25 -12.41
N THR A 737 -24.53 -11.50 -12.66
CA THR A 737 -25.90 -12.00 -12.72
C THR A 737 -26.11 -13.07 -11.65
N THR A 738 -27.23 -12.99 -10.96
CA THR A 738 -27.70 -14.05 -10.06
C THR A 738 -28.99 -14.61 -10.63
N VAL A 739 -29.06 -15.88 -10.76
CA VAL A 739 -30.23 -16.56 -11.28
C VAL A 739 -30.91 -17.30 -10.14
N THR A 740 -32.19 -16.98 -9.91
CA THR A 740 -33.04 -17.76 -9.02
C THR A 740 -33.91 -18.66 -9.87
N HIS A 741 -33.77 -19.94 -9.67
CA HIS A 741 -34.58 -20.96 -10.37
C HIS A 741 -36.06 -20.70 -10.18
N ALA A 742 -36.87 -21.04 -11.17
CA ALA A 742 -38.31 -20.99 -11.01
C ALA A 742 -38.80 -21.95 -9.92
N CYS A 743 -38.11 -23.05 -9.76
CA CYS A 743 -38.25 -23.95 -8.62
C CYS A 743 -37.03 -23.92 -7.72
N VAL A 744 -37.05 -23.11 -6.70
CA VAL A 744 -35.93 -22.91 -5.78
C VAL A 744 -35.58 -24.19 -4.99
N PRO A 745 -36.53 -24.89 -4.36
CA PRO A 745 -36.22 -26.13 -3.62
C PRO A 745 -35.62 -27.22 -4.52
N GLY A 746 -36.10 -27.30 -5.78
CA GLY A 746 -35.59 -28.27 -6.74
C GLY A 746 -34.34 -27.83 -7.50
N SER A 747 -33.93 -26.60 -7.39
CA SER A 747 -32.77 -26.00 -8.07
C SER A 747 -32.81 -26.17 -9.60
N PHE A 748 -33.97 -25.97 -10.21
CA PHE A 748 -34.17 -26.05 -11.65
C PHE A 748 -35.24 -25.10 -12.17
N THR A 749 -35.34 -24.96 -13.47
CA THR A 749 -36.37 -24.21 -14.19
C THR A 749 -36.84 -25.06 -15.37
N TYR A 750 -38.13 -25.04 -15.70
CA TYR A 750 -38.57 -25.68 -16.92
C TYR A 750 -38.34 -24.82 -18.16
N SER A 751 -38.07 -25.42 -19.28
CA SER A 751 -38.04 -24.74 -20.58
C SER A 751 -39.38 -24.08 -20.87
N GLY A 752 -39.35 -22.76 -21.12
CA GLY A 752 -40.53 -21.95 -21.27
C GLY A 752 -41.15 -21.44 -19.98
N GLN A 753 -40.59 -21.76 -18.84
CA GLN A 753 -40.97 -21.21 -17.55
C GLN A 753 -40.18 -19.92 -17.24
N PRO A 754 -40.83 -18.82 -16.83
CA PRO A 754 -40.13 -17.63 -16.36
C PRO A 754 -39.33 -17.92 -15.08
N PHE A 755 -38.15 -17.31 -14.96
CA PHE A 755 -37.32 -17.36 -13.78
C PHE A 755 -36.76 -15.98 -13.41
N THR A 756 -36.21 -15.85 -12.25
CA THR A 756 -35.74 -14.56 -11.80
C THR A 756 -34.26 -14.38 -12.11
N VAL A 757 -33.93 -13.26 -12.70
CA VAL A 757 -32.55 -12.82 -12.90
C VAL A 757 -32.36 -11.49 -12.21
N GLN A 758 -31.35 -11.42 -11.39
CA GLN A 758 -30.85 -10.18 -10.84
C GLN A 758 -29.54 -9.82 -11.54
N VAL A 759 -29.44 -8.58 -11.98
CA VAL A 759 -28.21 -7.99 -12.55
C VAL A 759 -27.71 -6.93 -11.61
N MET A 760 -26.45 -6.98 -11.30
CA MET A 760 -25.79 -6.02 -10.41
C MET A 760 -24.64 -5.37 -11.16
N ALA A 761 -24.60 -4.07 -11.17
CA ALA A 761 -23.55 -3.27 -11.77
C ALA A 761 -22.42 -3.05 -10.75
N LEU A 762 -21.21 -3.43 -11.11
CA LEU A 762 -20.05 -3.41 -10.23
C LEU A 762 -18.97 -2.48 -10.76
N ASN A 763 -18.23 -1.89 -9.86
CA ASN A 763 -16.98 -1.21 -10.16
C ASN A 763 -15.81 -2.22 -10.27
N VAL A 764 -14.61 -1.74 -10.58
CA VAL A 764 -13.38 -2.55 -10.72
C VAL A 764 -13.09 -3.35 -9.46
N ALA A 765 -13.33 -2.76 -8.27
CA ALA A 765 -13.12 -3.43 -6.98
C ALA A 765 -14.21 -4.48 -6.66
N GLY A 766 -15.28 -4.57 -7.47
CA GLY A 766 -16.39 -5.48 -7.23
C GLY A 766 -17.48 -4.96 -6.32
N ALA A 767 -17.44 -3.69 -5.94
CA ALA A 767 -18.53 -3.05 -5.20
C ALA A 767 -19.63 -2.60 -6.15
N THR A 768 -20.87 -2.61 -5.67
CA THR A 768 -22.05 -2.18 -6.45
C THR A 768 -21.98 -0.68 -6.71
N THR A 769 -22.12 -0.30 -7.98
CA THR A 769 -22.26 1.11 -8.40
C THR A 769 -23.72 1.54 -8.25
N MET A 770 -24.04 2.15 -7.09
CA MET A 770 -25.43 2.46 -6.71
C MET A 770 -26.04 3.55 -7.59
N ASN A 771 -25.22 4.43 -8.15
CA ASN A 771 -25.68 5.47 -9.08
C ASN A 771 -25.96 4.94 -10.49
N TYR A 772 -25.70 3.66 -10.77
CA TYR A 772 -26.24 2.99 -11.94
C TYR A 772 -27.74 2.73 -11.71
N HIS A 773 -28.52 3.81 -11.85
CA HIS A 773 -29.91 3.92 -11.41
C HIS A 773 -30.76 4.53 -12.52
N GLY A 774 -31.99 4.05 -12.68
CA GLY A 774 -32.84 4.36 -13.83
C GLY A 774 -33.86 5.48 -13.61
N THR A 775 -34.07 5.96 -12.38
CA THR A 775 -35.15 6.91 -12.02
C THR A 775 -34.65 8.17 -11.34
N THR A 776 -33.33 8.41 -11.33
CA THR A 776 -32.74 9.67 -10.84
C THR A 776 -32.92 10.80 -11.86
N ALA A 777 -32.68 12.05 -11.46
CA ALA A 777 -32.70 13.20 -12.36
C ALA A 777 -31.74 13.07 -13.54
N VAL A 778 -30.62 12.36 -13.34
CA VAL A 778 -29.67 11.97 -14.40
C VAL A 778 -29.48 10.44 -14.35
N PRO A 779 -30.31 9.69 -15.09
CA PRO A 779 -30.31 8.21 -15.02
C PRO A 779 -29.11 7.65 -15.80
N PHE A 780 -28.16 7.06 -15.11
CA PHE A 780 -26.96 6.48 -15.73
C PHE A 780 -27.12 5.04 -16.18
N SER A 781 -28.13 4.32 -15.69
CA SER A 781 -28.40 2.96 -16.15
C SER A 781 -28.82 2.91 -17.61
N LYS A 782 -28.58 1.80 -18.27
CA LYS A 782 -28.89 1.54 -19.67
C LYS A 782 -29.78 0.33 -19.80
N VAL A 783 -30.48 0.26 -20.94
CA VAL A 783 -31.16 -0.98 -21.31
C VAL A 783 -30.14 -2.09 -21.36
N THR A 784 -30.41 -3.17 -20.64
CA THR A 784 -29.51 -4.31 -20.51
C THR A 784 -30.13 -5.53 -21.15
N THR A 785 -29.42 -6.18 -22.03
CA THR A 785 -29.83 -7.40 -22.73
C THR A 785 -29.28 -8.61 -22.01
N LEU A 786 -30.13 -9.58 -21.77
CA LEU A 786 -29.75 -10.91 -21.27
C LEU A 786 -29.53 -11.86 -22.43
N SER A 787 -28.47 -12.62 -22.39
CA SER A 787 -28.17 -13.70 -23.36
C SER A 787 -27.77 -14.97 -22.63
N ALA A 788 -28.10 -16.08 -23.27
CA ALA A 788 -27.79 -17.41 -22.77
C ALA A 788 -26.39 -17.85 -23.26
N TRP A 789 -25.64 -18.47 -22.39
CA TRP A 789 -24.28 -18.95 -22.66
C TRP A 789 -24.07 -20.35 -22.13
N GLU A 790 -23.12 -21.06 -22.70
CA GLU A 790 -22.69 -22.37 -22.15
C GLU A 790 -22.31 -22.23 -20.68
N SER A 791 -22.67 -23.28 -19.92
CA SER A 791 -22.44 -23.27 -18.47
C SER A 791 -20.98 -22.94 -18.06
N ASN A 792 -20.02 -23.49 -18.82
CA ASN A 792 -18.58 -23.31 -18.53
C ASN A 792 -17.76 -22.94 -19.78
N GLY A 793 -18.40 -22.71 -20.93
CA GLY A 793 -17.74 -22.47 -22.20
C GLY A 793 -17.85 -21.02 -22.67
N PRO A 794 -17.07 -20.63 -23.68
CA PRO A 794 -17.09 -19.30 -24.26
C PRO A 794 -18.23 -19.09 -25.28
N THR A 795 -19.01 -20.10 -25.59
CA THR A 795 -19.99 -20.06 -26.69
C THR A 795 -21.29 -19.38 -26.27
N ALA A 796 -21.67 -18.35 -27.00
CA ALA A 796 -22.97 -17.71 -26.88
C ALA A 796 -24.06 -18.57 -27.53
N ASN A 797 -25.25 -18.50 -26.96
CA ASN A 797 -26.40 -19.29 -27.39
C ASN A 797 -26.01 -20.75 -27.60
N PRO A 798 -25.61 -21.48 -26.56
CA PRO A 798 -25.42 -22.91 -26.68
C PRO A 798 -26.77 -23.47 -27.02
N GLY A 799 -26.97 -23.81 -28.29
CA GLY A 799 -28.19 -24.52 -28.65
C GLY A 799 -28.49 -25.57 -27.63
N PRO A 800 -29.51 -25.85 -26.95
CA PRO A 800 -30.72 -26.33 -27.56
C PRO A 800 -31.90 -25.34 -27.52
N GLY A 801 -31.68 -24.05 -27.25
CA GLY A 801 -32.76 -23.09 -27.17
C GLY A 801 -32.32 -21.63 -27.12
N SER A 802 -33.24 -20.73 -26.83
CA SER A 802 -33.01 -19.29 -26.74
C SER A 802 -34.01 -18.63 -25.78
N PHE A 803 -33.71 -17.37 -25.38
CA PHE A 803 -34.71 -16.55 -24.70
C PHE A 803 -35.86 -16.22 -25.64
N THR A 804 -37.08 -16.50 -25.19
CA THR A 804 -38.34 -16.18 -25.91
C THR A 804 -39.02 -14.94 -25.33
N ALA A 805 -38.72 -14.59 -24.09
CA ALA A 805 -39.27 -13.40 -23.43
C ALA A 805 -38.30 -12.92 -22.31
N GLY A 806 -38.45 -11.68 -21.92
CA GLY A 806 -37.76 -11.11 -20.76
C GLY A 806 -36.25 -10.96 -20.91
N SER A 807 -35.70 -11.04 -22.11
CA SER A 807 -34.26 -10.87 -22.39
C SER A 807 -33.82 -9.40 -22.36
N SER A 808 -34.71 -8.45 -22.21
CA SER A 808 -34.39 -7.04 -22.10
C SER A 808 -34.84 -6.52 -20.73
N ILE A 809 -33.91 -5.90 -20.03
CA ILE A 809 -34.15 -5.20 -18.76
C ILE A 809 -34.16 -3.71 -19.07
N ALA A 810 -35.27 -3.07 -18.80
CA ALA A 810 -35.37 -1.63 -18.98
C ALA A 810 -34.42 -0.88 -18.02
N ALA A 811 -33.83 0.20 -18.47
CA ALA A 811 -32.96 1.04 -17.63
C ALA A 811 -33.63 1.45 -16.32
N THR A 812 -34.95 1.75 -16.36
CA THR A 812 -35.73 2.16 -15.18
C THR A 812 -35.88 1.09 -14.10
N LEU A 813 -35.57 -0.16 -14.38
CA LEU A 813 -35.60 -1.25 -13.39
C LEU A 813 -34.36 -1.26 -12.49
N PHE A 814 -33.29 -0.58 -12.90
CA PHE A 814 -32.13 -0.47 -12.03
C PHE A 814 -32.40 0.49 -10.88
N ALA A 815 -32.28 -0.02 -9.67
CA ALA A 815 -32.32 0.73 -8.43
C ALA A 815 -31.06 0.39 -7.62
N ASN A 816 -30.28 1.40 -7.26
CA ASN A 816 -29.04 1.24 -6.49
C ASN A 816 -28.05 0.23 -7.14
N GLY A 817 -27.91 0.31 -8.45
CA GLY A 817 -27.02 -0.59 -9.19
C GLY A 817 -27.54 -2.01 -9.44
N VAL A 818 -28.76 -2.29 -9.02
CA VAL A 818 -29.36 -3.61 -9.09
C VAL A 818 -30.67 -3.59 -9.85
N ALA A 819 -30.84 -4.48 -10.79
CA ALA A 819 -32.12 -4.75 -11.41
C ALA A 819 -32.51 -6.19 -11.20
N THR A 820 -33.78 -6.43 -10.86
CA THR A 820 -34.32 -7.77 -10.72
C THR A 820 -35.52 -7.91 -11.64
N THR A 821 -35.55 -8.96 -12.43
CA THR A 821 -36.64 -9.29 -13.33
C THR A 821 -37.03 -10.76 -13.17
N ALA A 822 -38.32 -11.04 -13.17
CA ALA A 822 -38.88 -12.39 -13.16
C ALA A 822 -39.48 -12.79 -14.51
N LEU A 823 -39.19 -12.04 -15.59
CA LEU A 823 -39.71 -12.26 -16.95
C LEU A 823 -38.84 -13.12 -17.85
N PRO A 824 -37.52 -13.30 -17.62
CA PRO A 824 -36.69 -14.08 -18.49
C PRO A 824 -37.24 -15.49 -18.66
N THR A 825 -37.48 -15.87 -19.91
CA THR A 825 -38.00 -17.18 -20.27
C THR A 825 -37.12 -17.80 -21.35
N TYR A 826 -36.47 -18.89 -21.02
CA TYR A 826 -35.65 -19.64 -21.96
C TYR A 826 -36.39 -20.85 -22.44
N GLN A 827 -36.45 -21.04 -23.75
CA GLN A 827 -37.13 -22.17 -24.35
C GLN A 827 -36.19 -23.02 -25.21
N PHE A 828 -36.23 -24.31 -24.99
CA PHE A 828 -35.57 -25.27 -25.86
C PHE A 828 -36.21 -25.30 -27.22
N THR A 829 -35.43 -25.43 -28.27
CA THR A 829 -35.92 -25.59 -29.65
C THR A 829 -36.54 -26.96 -29.83
N ALA A 830 -35.97 -28.00 -29.24
CA ALA A 830 -36.47 -29.36 -29.26
C ALA A 830 -37.20 -29.69 -27.96
N ALA A 831 -38.40 -30.26 -28.08
CA ALA A 831 -39.25 -30.60 -26.94
C ALA A 831 -38.62 -31.64 -25.99
N ASN A 832 -37.73 -32.47 -26.49
CA ASN A 832 -37.06 -33.58 -25.77
C ASN A 832 -35.56 -33.29 -25.61
N THR A 833 -35.24 -32.24 -24.84
CA THR A 833 -33.88 -31.85 -24.56
C THR A 833 -33.49 -32.31 -23.15
N ILE A 834 -32.31 -32.92 -23.03
CA ILE A 834 -31.76 -33.36 -21.74
C ILE A 834 -31.48 -32.14 -20.84
N PRO A 835 -31.41 -32.34 -19.51
CA PRO A 835 -31.11 -31.25 -18.57
C PRO A 835 -29.84 -30.50 -18.98
N THR A 836 -29.99 -29.21 -19.18
CA THR A 836 -28.90 -28.34 -19.65
C THR A 836 -28.72 -27.16 -18.70
N ASP A 837 -27.49 -26.97 -18.26
CA ASP A 837 -27.15 -25.80 -17.49
C ASP A 837 -26.85 -24.61 -18.43
N VAL A 838 -27.53 -23.53 -18.23
CA VAL A 838 -27.37 -22.30 -19.01
C VAL A 838 -26.93 -21.19 -18.09
N ARG A 839 -25.88 -20.50 -18.48
CA ARG A 839 -25.35 -19.32 -17.85
C ARG A 839 -25.99 -18.09 -18.49
N VAL A 840 -26.35 -17.10 -17.65
CA VAL A 840 -27.01 -15.88 -18.12
C VAL A 840 -26.03 -14.73 -18.10
N ARG A 841 -25.71 -14.20 -19.28
CA ARG A 841 -24.90 -13.00 -19.48
C ARG A 841 -25.78 -11.77 -19.60
N ALA A 842 -25.36 -10.70 -18.94
CA ALA A 842 -25.94 -9.38 -19.12
C ALA A 842 -24.98 -8.48 -19.90
N ILE A 843 -25.50 -7.72 -20.83
CA ILE A 843 -24.77 -6.68 -21.55
C ILE A 843 -25.67 -5.47 -21.75
N ASP A 844 -25.16 -4.28 -21.42
CA ASP A 844 -25.94 -3.05 -21.65
C ASP A 844 -25.66 -2.43 -23.04
N ALA A 845 -26.37 -1.36 -23.31
CA ALA A 845 -26.27 -0.63 -24.57
C ALA A 845 -24.91 0.06 -24.79
N GLU A 846 -24.08 0.15 -23.75
CA GLU A 846 -22.72 0.73 -23.80
C GLU A 846 -21.64 -0.32 -23.78
N GLY A 847 -22.01 -1.61 -23.78
CA GLY A 847 -21.07 -2.73 -23.86
C GLY A 847 -20.53 -3.18 -22.51
N VAL A 848 -21.06 -2.68 -21.40
CA VAL A 848 -20.74 -3.24 -20.08
C VAL A 848 -21.33 -4.64 -20.02
N THR A 849 -20.52 -5.62 -19.69
CA THR A 849 -20.91 -7.04 -19.72
C THR A 849 -20.57 -7.76 -18.42
N SER A 850 -21.27 -8.81 -18.14
CA SER A 850 -20.91 -9.74 -17.06
C SER A 850 -19.76 -10.66 -17.47
N ALA A 851 -18.91 -11.04 -16.52
CA ALA A 851 -17.82 -11.97 -16.73
C ALA A 851 -18.23 -13.41 -16.42
N THR A 852 -17.69 -14.37 -17.15
CA THR A 852 -18.04 -15.80 -17.09
C THR A 852 -18.10 -16.39 -15.67
N THR A 853 -17.18 -15.99 -14.80
CA THR A 853 -17.11 -16.47 -13.42
C THR A 853 -18.12 -15.81 -12.49
N GLN A 854 -18.79 -14.76 -12.96
CA GLN A 854 -19.72 -13.92 -12.19
C GLN A 854 -21.14 -13.97 -12.75
N GLU A 855 -21.43 -14.97 -13.58
CA GLU A 855 -22.72 -15.17 -14.20
C GLU A 855 -23.48 -16.32 -13.55
N GLY A 856 -24.70 -16.03 -13.14
CA GLY A 856 -25.62 -17.02 -12.58
C GLY A 856 -26.02 -18.07 -13.60
N LYS A 857 -26.30 -19.24 -13.12
CA LYS A 857 -26.70 -20.41 -13.94
C LYS A 857 -28.07 -20.91 -13.54
N THR A 858 -28.79 -21.41 -14.49
CA THR A 858 -30.00 -22.19 -14.23
C THR A 858 -29.94 -23.54 -14.95
N LYS A 859 -30.39 -24.56 -14.27
CA LYS A 859 -30.57 -25.88 -14.87
C LYS A 859 -31.96 -25.95 -15.49
N LEU A 860 -32.00 -26.15 -16.80
CA LEU A 860 -33.21 -26.17 -17.57
C LEU A 860 -33.65 -27.59 -17.86
N TYR A 861 -34.94 -27.87 -17.71
CA TYR A 861 -35.57 -29.15 -17.94
C TYR A 861 -36.65 -29.03 -18.99
N SER A 862 -36.68 -29.96 -19.97
CA SER A 862 -37.88 -30.19 -20.77
C SER A 862 -38.92 -30.85 -19.90
N GLY A 863 -40.00 -30.17 -19.63
CA GLY A 863 -41.05 -30.62 -18.73
C GLY A 863 -42.30 -31.10 -19.44
N ARG A 864 -42.97 -32.10 -18.90
CA ARG A 864 -44.32 -32.46 -19.27
C ARG A 864 -45.15 -32.81 -18.06
N LEU A 865 -46.45 -32.58 -18.19
CA LEU A 865 -47.44 -33.12 -17.25
C LEU A 865 -48.05 -34.40 -17.88
N LEU A 866 -47.76 -35.50 -17.26
CA LEU A 866 -48.31 -36.78 -17.63
C LEU A 866 -49.53 -37.08 -16.75
N LEU A 867 -50.64 -37.24 -17.40
CA LEU A 867 -51.84 -37.71 -16.78
C LEU A 867 -52.08 -39.17 -17.14
N SER A 868 -52.45 -39.94 -16.18
CA SER A 868 -52.74 -41.37 -16.40
C SER A 868 -54.25 -41.63 -16.27
N ASN A 869 -54.78 -42.41 -17.21
CA ASN A 869 -56.11 -42.94 -17.10
C ASN A 869 -56.24 -43.77 -15.81
N THR A 870 -57.37 -43.75 -15.23
CA THR A 870 -57.66 -44.47 -14.02
C THR A 870 -59.03 -45.13 -14.05
N TYR A 871 -59.16 -46.14 -13.24
CA TYR A 871 -60.39 -46.94 -13.20
C TYR A 871 -60.66 -47.29 -11.74
N GLY A 872 -61.93 -47.27 -11.37
CA GLY A 872 -62.37 -47.66 -10.04
C GLY A 872 -63.90 -47.80 -9.87
N SER A 873 -64.33 -48.10 -8.69
CA SER A 873 -65.76 -48.18 -8.35
C SER A 873 -66.41 -46.77 -8.28
N GLU A 874 -67.65 -46.65 -8.69
CA GLU A 874 -68.46 -45.48 -8.56
C GLU A 874 -68.80 -45.13 -7.08
N LEU A 875 -68.55 -46.06 -6.16
CA LEU A 875 -68.80 -45.90 -4.74
C LEU A 875 -67.59 -45.32 -3.96
N LEU A 876 -66.44 -45.29 -4.61
CA LEU A 876 -65.18 -44.82 -4.00
C LEU A 876 -64.63 -43.62 -4.75
N PRO A 877 -63.98 -42.72 -4.03
CA PRO A 877 -63.23 -41.67 -4.69
C PRO A 877 -62.13 -42.29 -5.55
N LEU A 878 -61.89 -41.70 -6.74
CA LEU A 878 -60.93 -42.18 -7.68
C LEU A 878 -59.79 -41.20 -7.84
N ALA A 879 -58.56 -41.69 -7.77
CA ALA A 879 -57.35 -40.86 -7.97
C ALA A 879 -56.90 -40.93 -9.43
N VAL A 880 -56.81 -39.78 -10.08
CA VAL A 880 -56.16 -39.59 -11.40
C VAL A 880 -54.71 -39.18 -11.14
N PRO A 881 -53.74 -40.07 -11.42
CA PRO A 881 -52.35 -39.72 -11.22
C PRO A 881 -51.93 -38.60 -12.19
N ALA A 882 -51.32 -37.60 -11.66
CA ALA A 882 -50.74 -36.48 -12.38
C ALA A 882 -49.26 -36.38 -12.02
N ARG A 883 -48.38 -36.59 -12.98
CA ARG A 883 -46.93 -36.61 -12.77
C ARG A 883 -46.25 -35.54 -13.60
N VAL A 884 -45.44 -34.79 -12.97
CA VAL A 884 -44.55 -33.89 -13.70
C VAL A 884 -43.24 -34.62 -13.97
N GLN A 885 -42.87 -34.69 -15.23
CA GLN A 885 -41.70 -35.38 -15.70
C GLN A 885 -40.79 -34.47 -16.45
N TYR A 886 -39.51 -34.78 -16.46
CA TYR A 886 -38.52 -34.13 -17.29
C TYR A 886 -37.88 -35.17 -18.25
N TRP A 887 -37.37 -34.67 -19.37
CA TRP A 887 -36.66 -35.47 -20.33
C TRP A 887 -35.21 -35.69 -19.91
N SER A 888 -34.74 -36.91 -19.78
CA SER A 888 -33.37 -37.28 -19.43
C SER A 888 -32.74 -38.11 -20.56
N ALA A 889 -31.46 -38.46 -20.43
CA ALA A 889 -30.77 -39.34 -21.34
C ALA A 889 -31.47 -40.75 -21.45
N ASN A 890 -32.20 -41.13 -20.41
CA ASN A 890 -32.95 -42.40 -20.34
C ASN A 890 -34.44 -42.22 -20.69
N GLY A 891 -34.80 -41.09 -21.30
CA GLY A 891 -36.20 -40.79 -21.60
C GLY A 891 -36.88 -39.95 -20.49
N TRP A 892 -38.19 -39.99 -20.43
CA TRP A 892 -39.01 -39.24 -19.49
C TRP A 892 -38.92 -39.85 -18.08
N MET A 893 -38.44 -39.08 -17.16
CA MET A 893 -38.29 -39.41 -15.74
C MET A 893 -39.18 -38.56 -14.86
N ASN A 894 -39.71 -39.07 -13.79
CA ASN A 894 -40.44 -38.25 -12.82
C ASN A 894 -39.46 -37.20 -12.21
N ASN A 895 -39.96 -36.00 -12.16
CA ASN A 895 -39.17 -34.92 -11.57
C ASN A 895 -39.38 -34.86 -10.04
N VAL A 896 -38.69 -35.73 -9.33
CA VAL A 896 -38.78 -35.83 -7.87
C VAL A 896 -38.33 -34.55 -7.14
N ALA A 897 -37.61 -33.69 -7.82
CA ALA A 897 -37.22 -32.37 -7.29
C ALA A 897 -38.33 -31.32 -7.40
N ASP A 898 -39.39 -31.60 -8.13
CA ASP A 898 -40.48 -30.63 -8.31
C ASP A 898 -41.45 -30.65 -7.12
N THR A 899 -41.32 -29.64 -6.30
CA THR A 899 -42.23 -29.31 -5.21
C THR A 899 -42.89 -27.93 -5.38
N CYS A 900 -42.70 -27.33 -6.55
CA CYS A 900 -43.06 -25.94 -6.84
C CYS A 900 -44.25 -25.83 -7.78
N THR A 901 -44.42 -26.79 -8.67
CA THR A 901 -45.51 -26.71 -9.64
C THR A 901 -46.85 -26.85 -8.94
N THR A 902 -47.68 -25.85 -9.13
CA THR A 902 -49.08 -25.86 -8.63
C THR A 902 -50.03 -26.16 -9.78
N LEU A 903 -50.85 -27.13 -9.57
CA LEU A 903 -51.84 -27.54 -10.56
C LEU A 903 -53.18 -26.87 -10.26
N THR A 904 -53.97 -26.58 -11.28
CA THR A 904 -55.28 -26.00 -11.15
C THR A 904 -56.33 -27.10 -11.00
N VAL A 905 -57.18 -27.01 -9.97
CA VAL A 905 -58.25 -27.99 -9.78
C VAL A 905 -59.29 -27.81 -10.89
N PRO A 906 -59.54 -28.82 -11.73
CA PRO A 906 -60.60 -28.74 -12.71
C PRO A 906 -61.94 -28.82 -12.00
N THR A 907 -62.82 -27.87 -12.32
CA THR A 907 -64.23 -27.87 -11.87
C THR A 907 -65.16 -28.35 -12.95
N SER A 908 -66.46 -28.58 -12.60
CA SER A 908 -67.40 -29.22 -13.48
C SER A 908 -67.70 -28.47 -14.80
N ALA A 909 -67.96 -29.18 -15.83
CA ALA A 909 -68.47 -28.81 -17.17
C ALA A 909 -67.65 -27.80 -17.97
N ASN A 910 -67.45 -26.57 -17.52
CA ASN A 910 -66.78 -25.52 -18.28
C ASN A 910 -65.32 -25.31 -17.86
N ASN A 911 -64.91 -25.95 -16.78
CA ASN A 911 -63.56 -25.79 -16.20
C ASN A 911 -62.76 -27.07 -16.06
N GLY A 912 -62.82 -27.98 -17.02
CA GLY A 912 -61.90 -29.08 -17.19
C GLY A 912 -62.35 -30.48 -16.80
N LEU A 913 -63.55 -30.67 -16.25
CA LEU A 913 -64.19 -31.95 -16.15
C LEU A 913 -65.25 -32.08 -17.26
N THR A 914 -65.14 -33.07 -18.11
CA THR A 914 -66.07 -33.37 -19.22
C THR A 914 -66.54 -34.80 -19.16
N ASN A 915 -67.41 -35.18 -20.11
CA ASN A 915 -68.01 -36.51 -20.25
C ASN A 915 -69.21 -36.77 -19.31
N THR A 916 -69.65 -38.03 -19.23
CA THR A 916 -70.96 -38.41 -18.66
C THR A 916 -71.16 -38.05 -17.20
N LEU A 917 -70.13 -38.17 -16.38
CA LEU A 917 -70.19 -37.94 -14.93
C LEU A 917 -69.63 -36.55 -14.48
N ARG A 918 -69.42 -35.62 -15.44
CA ARG A 918 -68.82 -34.29 -15.14
C ARG A 918 -69.53 -33.47 -14.04
N THR A 919 -70.80 -33.71 -13.82
CA THR A 919 -71.62 -33.03 -12.81
C THR A 919 -71.91 -33.88 -11.56
N LYS A 920 -71.47 -35.14 -11.57
CA LYS A 920 -71.69 -36.10 -10.49
C LYS A 920 -70.48 -36.32 -9.59
N THR A 921 -69.36 -35.77 -9.99
CA THR A 921 -68.12 -35.83 -9.25
C THR A 921 -67.50 -34.44 -9.10
N THR A 922 -66.81 -34.21 -8.01
CA THR A 922 -66.00 -33.03 -7.75
C THR A 922 -64.57 -33.39 -7.70
N ALA A 923 -63.70 -32.52 -8.18
CA ALA A 923 -62.26 -32.75 -8.12
C ALA A 923 -61.65 -32.03 -6.93
N THR A 924 -60.76 -32.70 -6.25
CA THR A 924 -59.90 -32.09 -5.26
C THR A 924 -58.43 -32.45 -5.57
N LEU A 925 -57.57 -31.55 -5.29
CA LEU A 925 -56.14 -31.73 -5.59
C LEU A 925 -55.35 -31.47 -4.31
N PRO A 926 -54.51 -32.39 -3.83
CA PRO A 926 -53.52 -32.07 -2.84
C PRO A 926 -52.49 -31.10 -3.48
N SER A 927 -52.28 -29.95 -2.90
CA SER A 927 -51.33 -28.94 -3.39
C SER A 927 -50.37 -28.60 -2.25
N PRO A 928 -49.08 -28.38 -2.53
CA PRO A 928 -48.37 -28.47 -3.79
C PRO A 928 -48.05 -29.94 -4.20
N LEU A 929 -47.40 -30.11 -5.36
CA LEU A 929 -46.82 -31.42 -5.76
C LEU A 929 -45.86 -31.94 -4.69
N VAL A 930 -45.85 -33.24 -4.48
CA VAL A 930 -44.87 -33.92 -3.64
C VAL A 930 -43.96 -34.75 -4.51
N ALA A 931 -42.70 -34.41 -4.62
CA ALA A 931 -41.71 -35.08 -5.45
C ALA A 931 -42.19 -35.31 -6.91
N GLY A 932 -42.78 -34.25 -7.50
CA GLY A 932 -43.28 -34.30 -8.88
C GLY A 932 -44.55 -35.14 -9.09
N ASP A 933 -45.15 -35.67 -8.04
CA ASP A 933 -46.35 -36.48 -8.11
C ASP A 933 -47.51 -35.77 -7.41
N SER A 934 -48.68 -35.89 -8.01
CA SER A 934 -49.94 -35.47 -7.43
C SER A 934 -51.04 -36.41 -7.86
N ARG A 935 -52.09 -36.51 -7.10
CA ARG A 935 -53.27 -37.32 -7.39
C ARG A 935 -54.51 -36.46 -7.30
N LEU A 936 -55.02 -36.06 -8.48
CA LEU A 936 -56.33 -35.45 -8.54
C LEU A 936 -57.34 -36.44 -8.02
N ARG A 937 -58.03 -36.13 -6.98
CA ARG A 937 -59.01 -36.97 -6.35
C ARG A 937 -60.41 -36.56 -6.85
N LEU A 938 -61.03 -37.47 -7.56
CA LEU A 938 -62.43 -37.33 -7.96
C LEU A 938 -63.33 -37.95 -6.86
N SER A 939 -64.30 -37.23 -6.39
CA SER A 939 -65.27 -37.77 -5.45
C SER A 939 -66.06 -38.93 -6.05
N ALA A 940 -66.54 -39.83 -5.23
CA ALA A 940 -67.43 -40.89 -5.67
C ALA A 940 -68.70 -40.32 -6.25
N PRO A 941 -69.09 -40.67 -7.48
CA PRO A 941 -70.38 -40.19 -8.06
C PRO A 941 -71.59 -40.86 -7.42
N GLY A 942 -71.36 -41.96 -6.68
CA GLY A 942 -72.41 -42.66 -5.96
C GLY A 942 -73.02 -43.85 -6.75
N ALA A 943 -73.80 -44.64 -6.04
CA ALA A 943 -74.41 -45.85 -6.61
C ALA A 943 -75.28 -45.56 -7.84
N GLY A 944 -75.14 -46.38 -8.89
CA GLY A 944 -75.80 -46.23 -10.14
C GLY A 944 -75.25 -45.13 -11.08
N ASN A 945 -74.22 -44.45 -10.70
CA ASN A 945 -73.55 -43.49 -11.57
C ASN A 945 -72.26 -44.07 -12.14
N ALA A 946 -72.34 -45.18 -12.84
CA ALA A 946 -71.20 -45.67 -13.61
C ALA A 946 -71.06 -44.91 -14.93
N GLY A 947 -69.81 -44.57 -15.27
CA GLY A 947 -69.54 -43.73 -16.45
C GLY A 947 -68.16 -43.11 -16.47
N LEU A 948 -68.03 -42.14 -17.33
CA LEU A 948 -66.74 -41.53 -17.63
C LEU A 948 -66.61 -40.11 -17.16
N VAL A 949 -65.48 -39.75 -16.70
CA VAL A 949 -65.05 -38.34 -16.49
C VAL A 949 -63.73 -38.18 -17.24
N ASP A 950 -63.71 -37.21 -18.11
CA ASP A 950 -62.45 -36.79 -18.73
C ASP A 950 -61.95 -35.51 -18.04
N VAL A 951 -60.67 -35.56 -17.63
CA VAL A 951 -59.98 -34.45 -16.97
C VAL A 951 -59.11 -33.76 -18.01
N SER A 952 -59.37 -32.46 -18.20
CA SER A 952 -58.55 -31.66 -19.13
C SER A 952 -57.17 -31.46 -18.56
N GLY A 953 -56.12 -31.92 -19.26
CA GLY A 953 -54.73 -31.67 -18.96
C GLY A 953 -54.37 -30.19 -19.06
N ALA A 954 -54.97 -29.50 -20.01
CA ALA A 954 -54.74 -28.04 -20.18
C ALA A 954 -55.26 -27.22 -19.00
N ILE A 955 -56.41 -27.56 -18.46
CA ILE A 955 -56.98 -26.91 -17.26
C ILE A 955 -56.16 -27.27 -16.03
N LEU A 956 -55.83 -28.56 -15.83
CA LEU A 956 -55.02 -29.01 -14.68
C LEU A 956 -53.66 -28.41 -14.70
N ARG A 957 -53.04 -28.28 -15.86
CA ARG A 957 -51.77 -27.60 -16.05
C ARG A 957 -51.87 -26.12 -15.64
N GLY A 958 -52.99 -25.48 -15.90
CA GLY A 958 -53.28 -24.09 -15.57
C GLY A 958 -52.24 -23.15 -16.19
N ALA A 959 -51.70 -22.27 -15.38
CA ALA A 959 -50.67 -21.31 -15.80
C ALA A 959 -49.33 -21.96 -16.18
N ASN A 960 -49.11 -23.25 -15.87
CA ASN A 960 -47.81 -23.92 -16.15
C ASN A 960 -47.64 -24.32 -17.62
N THR A 961 -47.84 -23.36 -18.54
CA THR A 961 -47.90 -23.60 -20.01
C THR A 961 -46.61 -24.18 -20.58
N TRP A 962 -45.51 -24.09 -19.85
CA TRP A 962 -44.22 -24.71 -20.18
C TRP A 962 -44.17 -26.22 -20.02
N LEU A 963 -45.12 -26.83 -19.33
CA LEU A 963 -45.24 -28.28 -19.27
C LEU A 963 -46.02 -28.77 -20.50
N THR A 964 -45.40 -29.59 -21.29
CA THR A 964 -46.12 -30.22 -22.42
C THR A 964 -47.11 -31.27 -21.96
N LEU A 965 -48.11 -31.50 -22.75
CA LEU A 965 -49.15 -32.50 -22.46
C LEU A 965 -49.07 -33.62 -23.51
N PRO A 966 -48.54 -34.81 -23.14
CA PRO A 966 -48.51 -35.95 -24.08
C PRO A 966 -49.91 -36.46 -24.40
N ALA A 967 -50.84 -36.26 -23.48
CA ALA A 967 -52.25 -36.52 -23.68
C ALA A 967 -53.08 -35.31 -23.23
N PRO A 968 -53.98 -34.77 -24.06
CA PRO A 968 -54.73 -33.57 -23.70
C PRO A 968 -55.74 -33.83 -22.58
N THR A 969 -56.12 -35.09 -22.39
CA THR A 969 -57.11 -35.50 -21.37
C THR A 969 -56.69 -36.82 -20.73
N ALA A 970 -57.00 -37.00 -19.45
CA ALA A 970 -57.00 -38.29 -18.80
C ALA A 970 -58.42 -38.74 -18.53
N ARG A 971 -58.68 -39.97 -18.73
CA ARG A 971 -59.98 -40.59 -18.54
C ARG A 971 -60.05 -41.35 -17.23
N ALA A 972 -61.00 -40.97 -16.40
CA ALA A 972 -61.36 -41.66 -15.19
C ALA A 972 -62.69 -42.43 -15.42
N CYS A 973 -62.62 -43.65 -15.18
CA CYS A 973 -63.75 -44.54 -15.37
C CYS A 973 -64.27 -45.06 -14.03
N PHE A 974 -65.51 -44.74 -13.75
CA PHE A 974 -66.19 -45.18 -12.55
C PHE A 974 -67.16 -46.34 -12.94
N GLY A 975 -66.98 -47.45 -12.29
CA GLY A 975 -67.79 -48.64 -12.60
C GLY A 975 -67.56 -49.21 -14.03
N SER A 976 -68.60 -49.51 -14.75
CA SER A 976 -68.54 -50.13 -16.13
C SER A 976 -68.54 -49.00 -17.16
N CYS A 977 -67.40 -48.73 -17.86
CA CYS A 977 -67.23 -47.59 -18.80
C CYS A 977 -67.04 -48.00 -20.28
N GLY A 978 -67.21 -49.20 -20.57
CA GLY A 978 -67.16 -49.69 -21.96
C GLY A 978 -68.38 -50.46 -22.38
N PRO A 979 -68.54 -50.77 -23.65
CA PRO A 979 -69.55 -51.72 -24.00
C PRO A 979 -69.36 -52.98 -23.14
N ARG A 980 -70.43 -53.37 -22.46
CA ARG A 980 -70.40 -54.59 -21.64
C ARG A 980 -70.03 -55.75 -22.52
N SER A 981 -68.76 -56.18 -22.44
CA SER A 981 -68.42 -57.49 -22.92
C SER A 981 -69.21 -58.49 -22.05
N SER A 982 -69.88 -59.29 -22.65
CA SER A 982 -70.65 -60.36 -22.02
C SER A 982 -69.63 -61.20 -21.24
N VAL A 983 -69.66 -61.04 -19.89
CA VAL A 983 -68.85 -61.92 -19.05
C VAL A 983 -69.58 -63.26 -19.04
N ILE A 984 -69.02 -64.19 -19.68
CA ILE A 984 -69.46 -65.64 -19.63
C ILE A 984 -68.83 -66.11 -18.29
N TYR A 985 -69.74 -66.38 -17.34
CA TYR A 985 -69.36 -67.09 -16.10
C TYR A 985 -69.31 -68.58 -16.42
N PHE A 986 -68.12 -69.13 -16.56
CA PHE A 986 -67.97 -70.56 -16.40
C PHE A 986 -67.94 -70.87 -14.89
N ARG A 987 -69.06 -71.47 -14.44
CA ARG A 987 -69.08 -72.05 -13.10
C ARG A 987 -68.62 -73.52 -13.29
N GLU A 988 -67.38 -73.80 -12.95
CA GLU A 988 -67.00 -75.15 -12.71
C GLU A 988 -67.74 -75.68 -11.49
N ARG A 989 -68.56 -76.72 -11.65
CA ARG A 989 -69.04 -77.48 -10.52
C ARG A 989 -68.12 -78.70 -10.37
N PHE A 990 -67.47 -78.74 -9.23
CA PHE A 990 -66.93 -79.98 -8.71
C PHE A 990 -68.01 -80.74 -8.01
#